data_2838ce994b363afa643761e50b66746e
#
_entry.id   2838ce994b363afa643761e50b66746e
#
_cell.length_a   1.000
_cell.length_b   1.000
_cell.length_c   1.000
_cell.angle_alpha   90.00
_cell.angle_beta   90.00
_cell.angle_gamma   90.00
#
_symmetry.space_group_name_H-M   'P 1'
#
loop_
_entity.id
_entity.type
_entity.pdbx_description
1 polymer ?
#
loop_
_entity_poly.entity_id
_entity_poly.type
_entity_poly.pdbx_seq_one_letter_code
_entity_poly.pdbx_strand_id
1 'polypeptide(L)'
;MKKFIPVLAALAMTVTSCIKEMQVGDPVLPQQTLEAKLVGGSDGEIVTGSLLVKLDSEDKASDVFSDMELTSFSPAILIRPKNMEVARKYGLHQWFTVSFDKQFNTEDMARKIAKNPAVRSIQFNKYIQPVRAEEAFPFEAVPMTKSGGLIPFDDPYNSAQWNLANDGSVAAGAVEGADVGVKDAWRLTGGDPSVIVAVFDCGVEFRHEDLKEAVWRNEAEISGTADVDDDGNGFIDDKYGFNFVNCFAIDENYVNGTLEGKDQPAVDGQAISSNKGVGHGTHVAGIIGATNGNGKGISSIAGGTGNGDGVRLMSCQIFEGNSYTTDAQSAMAFIYAADNGACIAQCSYGNYNPISDDETYLNGGKVGDVDIKGSPLENAALRYFLDPANSNHESLEGNIAVFAAGNHSNPYSCYPGALPYVLSVTAFGYDWLPGGYTNYGPGCKIAAPGGEWQGVTGTYSGMILSTGVQASVDGGYPGYDTGKTQSKNYVYMQGTSMACPHVSGVIALGLAYAKKLGKKFTREEFTSLLLTSVNDIDQFNNGGTKKFNPPFSTNQTVSVDMGRFKGKMGTGAVDAWKFLMAIEGTPSAIVKSGEKASIDLSQYCNPSGDYVISIDEASKASLGITSDPVVQNGRLEIECSKIGAGKIVLSAAVGKDNEKENGIGEMAYVREISIVSRSYAAKNGGWL
;
A
#
# COMPACT_ATOMS: atom_id res chain seq x y z
N MET A 1 2.36 -59.29 9.63
CA MET A 1 1.05 -59.63 10.27
C MET A 1 0.57 -58.45 11.09
N LYS A 2 -0.66 -58.01 10.80
CA LYS A 2 -1.56 -57.14 11.60
C LYS A 2 -1.09 -55.70 11.87
N LYS A 3 -1.57 -54.74 11.05
CA LYS A 3 -2.79 -53.92 11.25
C LYS A 3 -2.53 -52.70 12.13
N PHE A 4 -2.38 -51.52 11.49
CA PHE A 4 -2.85 -50.23 12.01
C PHE A 4 -3.21 -49.33 10.82
N ILE A 5 -4.46 -49.25 10.47
CA ILE A 5 -5.26 -48.25 9.80
C ILE A 5 -6.72 -48.68 10.09
N PRO A 6 -7.72 -47.86 10.36
CA PRO A 6 -7.86 -46.41 10.35
C PRO A 6 -8.63 -45.82 11.56
N VAL A 7 -8.36 -44.62 11.95
CA VAL A 7 -9.27 -43.80 12.78
C VAL A 7 -9.34 -42.39 12.19
N LEU A 8 -9.79 -42.24 10.97
CA LEU A 8 -10.10 -40.92 10.39
C LEU A 8 -11.33 -40.98 9.42
N ALA A 9 -12.23 -41.93 9.63
CA ALA A 9 -13.42 -42.04 8.78
C ALA A 9 -14.74 -42.18 9.56
N ALA A 10 -14.82 -41.69 10.79
CA ALA A 10 -16.02 -41.85 11.64
C ALA A 10 -16.51 -40.55 12.30
N LEU A 11 -16.17 -39.35 11.74
CA LEU A 11 -16.75 -38.09 12.25
C LEU A 11 -17.45 -37.26 11.16
N ALA A 12 -17.83 -37.87 10.04
CA ALA A 12 -18.52 -37.17 8.94
C ALA A 12 -19.96 -37.69 8.68
N MET A 13 -20.60 -38.43 9.61
CA MET A 13 -21.95 -38.95 9.37
C MET A 13 -22.83 -38.90 10.62
N THR A 14 -22.97 -37.78 11.30
CA THR A 14 -24.07 -37.60 12.28
C THR A 14 -24.51 -36.14 12.45
N VAL A 15 -24.57 -35.36 11.38
CA VAL A 15 -25.24 -34.02 11.42
C VAL A 15 -26.15 -33.85 10.19
N THR A 16 -26.85 -34.89 9.80
CA THR A 16 -27.86 -34.78 8.74
C THR A 16 -29.17 -35.45 9.20
N SER A 17 -29.77 -34.95 10.27
CA SER A 17 -31.20 -35.10 10.49
C SER A 17 -31.62 -34.22 11.63
N CYS A 18 -32.19 -33.08 11.33
CA CYS A 18 -33.15 -32.23 12.05
C CYS A 18 -33.01 -30.79 11.63
N ILE A 19 -33.09 -30.47 10.33
CA ILE A 19 -33.53 -29.15 9.91
C ILE A 19 -34.99 -29.34 9.45
N LYS A 20 -35.92 -29.25 10.38
CA LYS A 20 -37.28 -28.82 10.06
C LYS A 20 -37.15 -27.40 9.50
N GLU A 21 -37.69 -27.19 8.30
CA GLU A 21 -37.96 -25.87 7.78
C GLU A 21 -38.82 -25.09 8.79
N MET A 22 -38.19 -24.30 9.64
CA MET A 22 -38.83 -23.16 10.25
C MET A 22 -38.87 -22.12 9.15
N GLN A 23 -40.06 -21.72 8.71
CA GLN A 23 -40.26 -20.42 8.08
C GLN A 23 -39.79 -19.36 9.09
N VAL A 24 -38.56 -18.93 8.94
CA VAL A 24 -38.05 -17.77 9.68
C VAL A 24 -38.71 -16.59 9.00
N GLY A 25 -39.73 -16.01 9.62
CA GLY A 25 -40.15 -14.65 9.32
C GLY A 25 -38.90 -13.78 9.43
N ASP A 26 -38.79 -12.74 8.60
CA ASP A 26 -37.69 -11.81 8.60
C ASP A 26 -37.26 -11.49 10.03
N PRO A 27 -35.96 -11.65 10.39
CA PRO A 27 -35.51 -11.39 11.73
C PRO A 27 -35.85 -9.94 12.08
N VAL A 28 -36.77 -9.73 13.00
CA VAL A 28 -37.02 -8.41 13.58
C VAL A 28 -35.71 -8.05 14.31
N LEU A 29 -34.85 -7.28 13.64
CA LEU A 29 -33.64 -6.78 14.23
C LEU A 29 -34.03 -5.99 15.49
N PRO A 30 -33.35 -6.21 16.63
CA PRO A 30 -33.64 -5.48 17.85
C PRO A 30 -33.59 -3.99 17.57
N GLN A 31 -34.57 -3.24 18.10
CA GLN A 31 -34.60 -1.78 17.98
C GLN A 31 -33.30 -1.21 18.56
N GLN A 32 -32.45 -0.64 17.70
CA GLN A 32 -31.24 0.03 18.14
C GLN A 32 -31.63 1.24 19.01
N THR A 33 -30.86 1.47 20.08
CA THR A 33 -30.98 2.70 20.85
C THR A 33 -30.62 3.90 19.98
N LEU A 34 -31.08 5.07 20.30
CA LEU A 34 -30.83 6.31 19.55
C LEU A 34 -29.30 6.56 19.45
N GLU A 35 -28.57 6.33 20.53
CA GLU A 35 -27.11 6.45 20.59
C GLU A 35 -26.39 5.43 19.71
N ALA A 36 -26.90 4.22 19.61
CA ALA A 36 -26.32 3.19 18.72
C ALA A 36 -26.48 3.49 17.23
N LYS A 37 -27.35 4.40 16.85
CA LYS A 37 -27.49 4.86 15.46
C LYS A 37 -26.49 5.96 15.10
N LEU A 38 -25.96 6.71 16.07
CA LEU A 38 -24.99 7.77 15.85
C LEU A 38 -23.59 7.17 15.81
N VAL A 39 -23.00 7.12 14.62
CA VAL A 39 -21.70 6.49 14.40
C VAL A 39 -20.64 7.52 14.01
N GLY A 40 -19.41 7.27 14.43
CA GLY A 40 -18.27 8.10 14.04
C GLY A 40 -18.06 9.37 14.89
N GLY A 41 -18.84 9.59 15.96
CA GLY A 41 -18.70 10.75 16.86
C GLY A 41 -18.68 12.11 16.17
N SER A 42 -18.83 13.19 16.91
CA SER A 42 -18.71 14.57 16.42
C SER A 42 -17.26 15.12 16.50
N ASP A 43 -16.31 14.27 16.90
CA ASP A 43 -14.90 14.65 17.03
C ASP A 43 -14.26 14.83 15.64
N GLY A 44 -13.50 15.91 15.46
CA GLY A 44 -12.87 16.30 14.20
C GLY A 44 -13.64 17.37 13.45
N GLU A 45 -13.13 17.77 12.28
CA GLU A 45 -13.79 18.75 11.43
C GLU A 45 -14.97 18.13 10.68
N ILE A 46 -16.18 18.48 11.10
CA ILE A 46 -17.41 18.06 10.47
C ILE A 46 -17.88 19.09 9.42
N VAL A 47 -18.53 18.61 8.38
CA VAL A 47 -19.22 19.47 7.41
C VAL A 47 -20.50 20.00 8.07
N THR A 48 -20.47 21.27 8.49
CA THR A 48 -21.64 21.92 9.11
C THR A 48 -22.83 21.95 8.15
N GLY A 49 -23.99 21.50 8.63
CA GLY A 49 -25.22 21.45 7.82
C GLY A 49 -25.32 20.21 6.92
N SER A 50 -24.49 19.19 7.15
CA SER A 50 -24.53 17.94 6.38
C SER A 50 -24.37 16.71 7.29
N LEU A 51 -25.11 15.66 6.98
CA LEU A 51 -25.03 14.35 7.61
C LEU A 51 -25.12 13.24 6.54
N LEU A 52 -24.53 12.09 6.84
CA LEU A 52 -24.67 10.87 6.07
C LEU A 52 -25.65 9.95 6.79
N VAL A 53 -26.73 9.58 6.15
CA VAL A 53 -27.82 8.80 6.76
C VAL A 53 -28.01 7.49 6.01
N LYS A 54 -27.90 6.39 6.72
CA LYS A 54 -28.20 5.06 6.18
C LYS A 54 -29.63 4.68 6.52
N LEU A 55 -30.40 4.32 5.50
CA LEU A 55 -31.77 3.80 5.63
C LEU A 55 -31.79 2.28 5.58
N ASP A 56 -32.87 1.66 6.02
CA ASP A 56 -33.11 0.23 5.87
C ASP A 56 -33.44 -0.15 4.41
N SER A 57 -33.99 0.79 3.62
CA SER A 57 -34.21 0.65 2.17
C SER A 57 -34.10 2.03 1.51
N GLU A 58 -33.55 2.06 0.29
CA GLU A 58 -33.44 3.26 -0.55
C GLU A 58 -34.81 3.86 -0.90
N ASP A 59 -35.83 3.03 -1.09
CA ASP A 59 -37.19 3.45 -1.47
C ASP A 59 -37.86 4.34 -0.42
N LYS A 60 -37.40 4.33 0.83
CA LYS A 60 -37.97 5.10 1.92
C LYS A 60 -37.41 6.53 2.02
N ALA A 61 -36.45 6.91 1.21
CA ALA A 61 -35.80 8.21 1.33
C ALA A 61 -36.80 9.38 1.29
N SER A 62 -37.70 9.41 0.31
CA SER A 62 -38.70 10.44 0.20
C SER A 62 -39.65 10.50 1.42
N ASP A 63 -40.09 9.34 1.91
CA ASP A 63 -40.99 9.26 3.07
C ASP A 63 -40.30 9.71 4.36
N VAL A 64 -38.98 9.40 4.49
CA VAL A 64 -38.22 9.76 5.68
C VAL A 64 -37.85 11.23 5.71
N PHE A 65 -37.46 11.80 4.56
CA PHE A 65 -36.82 13.11 4.51
C PHE A 65 -37.78 14.26 4.15
N SER A 66 -38.94 14.02 3.49
CA SER A 66 -39.82 15.07 3.03
C SER A 66 -40.47 15.91 4.15
N ASP A 67 -40.69 15.31 5.32
CA ASP A 67 -41.30 15.97 6.48
C ASP A 67 -40.26 16.60 7.45
N MET A 68 -38.97 16.57 7.06
CA MET A 68 -37.89 17.11 7.88
C MET A 68 -37.50 18.53 7.40
N GLU A 69 -36.93 19.31 8.32
CA GLU A 69 -36.40 20.66 8.01
C GLU A 69 -35.05 20.54 7.28
N LEU A 70 -35.06 19.92 6.11
CA LEU A 70 -33.88 19.73 5.26
C LEU A 70 -33.94 20.70 4.07
N THR A 71 -32.77 21.13 3.62
CA THR A 71 -32.63 21.90 2.38
C THR A 71 -32.57 20.98 1.16
N SER A 72 -31.95 19.83 1.31
CA SER A 72 -31.90 18.80 0.26
C SER A 72 -31.52 17.44 0.83
N PHE A 73 -31.76 16.39 0.04
CA PHE A 73 -31.17 15.06 0.24
C PHE A 73 -30.89 14.42 -1.12
N SER A 74 -29.83 13.57 -1.16
CA SER A 74 -29.44 12.82 -2.37
C SER A 74 -28.76 11.51 -1.96
N PRO A 75 -28.64 10.51 -2.86
CA PRO A 75 -27.75 9.39 -2.62
C PRO A 75 -26.35 9.89 -2.23
N ALA A 76 -25.69 9.26 -1.26
CA ALA A 76 -24.35 9.64 -0.87
C ALA A 76 -23.31 9.23 -1.93
N ILE A 77 -23.59 8.15 -2.66
CA ILE A 77 -22.85 7.73 -3.84
C ILE A 77 -23.61 8.25 -5.06
N LEU A 78 -23.06 9.26 -5.70
CA LEU A 78 -23.73 10.01 -6.77
C LEU A 78 -23.72 9.28 -8.11
N ILE A 79 -22.77 8.38 -8.31
CA ILE A 79 -22.64 7.56 -9.52
C ILE A 79 -23.23 6.18 -9.30
N ARG A 80 -23.49 5.47 -10.39
CA ARG A 80 -23.93 4.09 -10.34
C ARG A 80 -22.71 3.14 -10.39
N PRO A 81 -22.38 2.41 -9.30
CA PRO A 81 -21.32 1.43 -9.32
C PRO A 81 -21.52 0.37 -10.43
N LYS A 82 -20.44 -0.02 -11.12
CA LYS A 82 -20.52 -1.06 -12.17
C LYS A 82 -21.07 -2.37 -11.62
N ASN A 83 -20.65 -2.77 -10.41
CA ASN A 83 -21.12 -3.99 -9.76
C ASN A 83 -22.16 -3.66 -8.68
N MET A 84 -23.42 -3.50 -9.10
CA MET A 84 -24.53 -3.21 -8.19
C MET A 84 -24.82 -4.32 -7.19
N GLU A 85 -24.47 -5.58 -7.48
CA GLU A 85 -24.64 -6.70 -6.54
C GLU A 85 -23.70 -6.50 -5.34
N VAL A 86 -22.43 -6.22 -5.59
CA VAL A 86 -21.44 -5.92 -4.55
C VAL A 86 -21.79 -4.62 -3.82
N ALA A 87 -22.24 -3.57 -4.53
CA ALA A 87 -22.68 -2.34 -3.91
C ALA A 87 -23.84 -2.56 -2.93
N ARG A 88 -24.79 -3.41 -3.28
CA ARG A 88 -25.90 -3.83 -2.39
C ARG A 88 -25.44 -4.69 -1.24
N LYS A 89 -24.51 -5.63 -1.47
CA LYS A 89 -23.88 -6.47 -0.43
C LYS A 89 -23.32 -5.63 0.72
N TYR A 90 -22.71 -4.49 0.42
CA TYR A 90 -22.15 -3.58 1.42
C TYR A 90 -23.07 -2.42 1.80
N GLY A 91 -24.27 -2.36 1.23
CA GLY A 91 -25.30 -1.38 1.55
C GLY A 91 -24.98 0.04 1.09
N LEU A 92 -24.17 0.21 0.05
CA LEU A 92 -23.81 1.53 -0.51
C LEU A 92 -25.03 2.31 -1.01
N HIS A 93 -26.01 1.62 -1.62
CA HIS A 93 -27.25 2.19 -2.11
C HIS A 93 -28.19 2.74 -1.01
N GLN A 94 -27.93 2.41 0.25
CA GLN A 94 -28.76 2.80 1.40
C GLN A 94 -28.31 4.11 2.03
N TRP A 95 -27.17 4.68 1.61
CA TRP A 95 -26.62 5.90 2.17
C TRP A 95 -27.07 7.13 1.43
N PHE A 96 -27.45 8.15 2.19
CA PHE A 96 -27.91 9.45 1.69
C PHE A 96 -27.11 10.58 2.36
N THR A 97 -26.75 11.57 1.57
CA THR A 97 -26.31 12.87 2.09
C THR A 97 -27.55 13.71 2.32
N VAL A 98 -27.72 14.20 3.53
CA VAL A 98 -28.81 15.14 3.88
C VAL A 98 -28.19 16.49 4.24
N SER A 99 -28.76 17.57 3.68
CA SER A 99 -28.30 18.93 3.95
C SER A 99 -29.40 19.71 4.67
N PHE A 100 -29.01 20.59 5.56
CA PHE A 100 -29.91 21.44 6.34
C PHE A 100 -29.26 22.80 6.62
N ASP A 101 -30.05 23.78 7.06
CA ASP A 101 -29.54 25.12 7.33
C ASP A 101 -28.46 25.06 8.42
N LYS A 102 -27.31 25.68 8.13
CA LYS A 102 -26.12 25.70 9.01
C LYS A 102 -26.37 26.36 10.38
N GLN A 103 -27.48 27.08 10.55
CA GLN A 103 -27.89 27.61 11.85
C GLN A 103 -28.34 26.53 12.84
N PHE A 104 -28.78 25.37 12.35
CA PHE A 104 -29.14 24.25 13.20
C PHE A 104 -27.88 23.52 13.73
N ASN A 105 -27.94 23.11 14.98
CA ASN A 105 -26.90 22.28 15.55
C ASN A 105 -26.91 20.91 14.86
N THR A 106 -25.76 20.49 14.35
CA THR A 106 -25.63 19.24 13.58
C THR A 106 -25.94 18.00 14.41
N GLU A 107 -25.57 17.98 15.70
CA GLU A 107 -25.84 16.86 16.61
C GLU A 107 -27.33 16.76 16.95
N ASP A 108 -28.00 17.90 17.19
CA ASP A 108 -29.44 17.93 17.45
C ASP A 108 -30.23 17.45 16.22
N MET A 109 -29.80 17.84 15.02
CA MET A 109 -30.38 17.34 13.77
C MET A 109 -30.18 15.85 13.61
N ALA A 110 -28.97 15.34 13.87
CA ALA A 110 -28.69 13.92 13.86
C ALA A 110 -29.61 13.14 14.81
N ARG A 111 -29.79 13.63 16.04
CA ARG A 111 -30.71 13.03 17.03
C ARG A 111 -32.17 13.10 16.58
N LYS A 112 -32.56 14.16 15.90
CA LYS A 112 -33.91 14.31 15.35
C LYS A 112 -34.18 13.28 14.25
N ILE A 113 -33.25 13.12 13.30
CA ILE A 113 -33.34 12.16 12.20
C ILE A 113 -33.31 10.71 12.73
N ALA A 114 -32.47 10.41 13.73
CA ALA A 114 -32.32 9.09 14.32
C ALA A 114 -33.62 8.53 14.95
N LYS A 115 -34.59 9.39 15.29
CA LYS A 115 -35.90 8.95 15.84
C LYS A 115 -36.73 8.16 14.81
N ASN A 116 -36.49 8.36 13.51
CA ASN A 116 -37.21 7.64 12.48
C ASN A 116 -36.78 6.16 12.49
N PRO A 117 -37.72 5.20 12.55
CA PRO A 117 -37.42 3.78 12.61
C PRO A 117 -36.75 3.23 11.34
N ALA A 118 -36.92 3.88 10.18
CA ALA A 118 -36.29 3.49 8.92
C ALA A 118 -34.79 3.88 8.89
N VAL A 119 -34.34 4.76 9.78
CA VAL A 119 -32.91 5.15 9.88
C VAL A 119 -32.14 4.09 10.64
N ARG A 120 -31.10 3.54 10.02
CA ARG A 120 -30.19 2.52 10.57
C ARG A 120 -28.96 3.14 11.21
N SER A 121 -28.35 4.10 10.54
CA SER A 121 -27.15 4.79 11.02
C SER A 121 -27.15 6.23 10.57
N ILE A 122 -26.54 7.08 11.37
CA ILE A 122 -26.20 8.46 11.04
C ILE A 122 -24.72 8.64 11.30
N GLN A 123 -24.00 9.07 10.30
CA GLN A 123 -22.60 9.42 10.37
C GLN A 123 -22.45 10.93 10.17
N PHE A 124 -21.63 11.54 11.02
CA PHE A 124 -21.20 12.91 10.76
C PHE A 124 -20.33 12.91 9.51
N ASN A 125 -20.69 13.72 8.52
CA ASN A 125 -19.89 13.89 7.33
C ASN A 125 -18.62 14.67 7.73
N LYS A 126 -17.47 14.04 7.64
CA LYS A 126 -16.20 14.61 8.09
C LYS A 126 -15.32 14.91 6.90
N TYR A 127 -14.47 15.93 7.07
CA TYR A 127 -13.36 16.15 6.16
C TYR A 127 -12.25 15.13 6.44
N ILE A 128 -11.80 14.48 5.39
CA ILE A 128 -10.61 13.60 5.45
C ILE A 128 -9.38 14.50 5.41
N GLN A 129 -8.57 14.40 6.46
CA GLN A 129 -7.36 15.20 6.55
C GLN A 129 -6.16 14.40 6.06
N PRO A 130 -5.23 15.01 5.28
CA PRO A 130 -3.95 14.40 5.04
C PRO A 130 -3.24 14.14 6.38
N VAL A 131 -2.46 13.08 6.46
CA VAL A 131 -1.46 12.95 7.53
C VAL A 131 -0.61 14.22 7.43
N ARG A 132 -0.68 15.11 8.41
CA ARG A 132 -0.17 16.50 8.40
C ARG A 132 0.91 16.73 7.36
N ALA A 133 0.74 17.78 6.54
CA ALA A 133 1.61 18.12 5.43
C ALA A 133 3.10 17.93 5.77
N GLU A 134 3.71 16.97 5.11
CA GLU A 134 5.14 16.70 5.21
C GLU A 134 5.90 17.79 4.47
N GLU A 135 6.97 18.31 5.06
CA GLU A 135 7.78 19.31 4.39
C GLU A 135 8.64 18.64 3.32
N ALA A 136 8.62 19.17 2.11
CA ALA A 136 9.51 18.78 1.03
C ALA A 136 10.81 19.59 1.10
N PHE A 137 11.95 18.94 0.90
CA PHE A 137 13.27 19.55 0.91
C PHE A 137 13.93 19.43 -0.45
N PRO A 138 14.66 20.49 -0.88
CA PRO A 138 15.25 20.50 -2.20
C PRO A 138 16.32 19.43 -2.36
N PHE A 139 16.36 18.82 -3.53
CA PHE A 139 17.45 17.97 -3.97
C PHE A 139 18.45 18.80 -4.78
N GLU A 140 19.69 18.85 -4.33
CA GLU A 140 20.79 19.44 -5.12
C GLU A 140 21.34 18.33 -6.04
N ALA A 141 20.99 18.41 -7.32
CA ALA A 141 21.51 17.48 -8.32
C ALA A 141 23.02 17.68 -8.45
N VAL A 142 23.79 16.74 -7.94
CA VAL A 142 25.22 16.65 -8.24
C VAL A 142 25.35 15.78 -9.50
N PRO A 143 25.96 16.29 -10.60
CA PRO A 143 26.20 15.46 -11.78
C PRO A 143 27.00 14.23 -11.38
N MET A 144 26.37 13.06 -11.49
CA MET A 144 27.05 11.80 -11.18
C MET A 144 27.98 11.43 -12.33
N THR A 145 29.23 11.17 -11.98
CA THR A 145 30.11 10.43 -12.89
C THR A 145 29.57 9.00 -13.02
N LYS A 146 29.41 8.52 -14.25
CA LYS A 146 29.03 7.14 -14.57
C LYS A 146 30.01 6.16 -13.89
N SER A 147 29.75 5.81 -12.64
CA SER A 147 30.45 4.72 -11.96
C SER A 147 29.37 3.75 -11.49
N GLY A 148 29.51 2.49 -11.86
CA GLY A 148 28.56 1.42 -11.65
C GLY A 148 27.79 1.49 -10.32
N GLY A 149 26.61 2.11 -10.38
CA GLY A 149 25.72 2.22 -9.23
C GLY A 149 25.19 0.86 -8.81
N LEU A 150 24.69 0.76 -7.59
CA LEU A 150 24.07 -0.47 -7.08
C LEU A 150 22.78 -0.80 -7.83
N ILE A 151 22.09 0.22 -8.37
CA ILE A 151 20.84 0.12 -9.13
C ILE A 151 21.20 -0.15 -10.60
N PRO A 152 20.56 -1.12 -11.26
CA PRO A 152 20.95 -1.56 -12.61
C PRO A 152 20.54 -0.61 -13.75
N PHE A 153 19.89 0.51 -13.44
CA PHE A 153 19.40 1.49 -14.41
C PHE A 153 20.33 2.70 -14.51
N ASP A 154 20.24 3.45 -15.61
CA ASP A 154 21.10 4.59 -15.91
C ASP A 154 20.51 5.94 -15.50
N ASP A 155 19.50 5.94 -14.64
CA ASP A 155 18.88 7.14 -14.11
C ASP A 155 19.86 7.92 -13.22
N PRO A 156 20.05 9.22 -13.45
CA PRO A 156 21.22 9.95 -12.92
C PRO A 156 21.23 10.14 -11.40
N TYR A 157 20.07 10.00 -10.70
CA TYR A 157 19.99 10.25 -9.26
C TYR A 157 19.88 8.96 -8.41
N ASN A 158 20.06 7.80 -9.02
CA ASN A 158 19.99 6.48 -8.36
C ASN A 158 20.84 6.35 -7.10
N SER A 159 22.01 6.98 -7.07
CA SER A 159 22.90 6.90 -5.89
C SER A 159 22.37 7.63 -4.66
N ALA A 160 21.39 8.51 -4.83
CA ALA A 160 20.71 9.18 -3.72
C ALA A 160 19.51 8.39 -3.18
N GLN A 161 19.18 7.25 -3.80
CA GLN A 161 18.04 6.42 -3.47
C GLN A 161 18.42 5.20 -2.61
N TRP A 162 18.88 5.45 -1.39
CA TRP A 162 19.24 4.41 -0.43
C TRP A 162 18.09 3.43 -0.15
N ASN A 163 16.85 3.89 -0.25
CA ASN A 163 15.65 3.10 -0.05
C ASN A 163 15.51 1.93 -1.04
N LEU A 164 16.12 2.04 -2.21
CA LEU A 164 16.15 1.01 -3.25
C LEU A 164 17.41 0.12 -3.16
N ALA A 165 18.55 0.70 -2.78
CA ALA A 165 19.81 -0.01 -2.59
C ALA A 165 20.73 0.77 -1.64
N ASN A 166 20.89 0.31 -0.42
CA ASN A 166 21.69 0.95 0.62
C ASN A 166 23.04 0.27 0.78
N ASP A 167 24.13 0.97 0.45
CA ASP A 167 25.51 0.50 0.64
C ASP A 167 26.16 0.96 1.97
N GLY A 168 25.36 1.58 2.85
CA GLY A 168 25.85 2.13 4.11
C GLY A 168 26.54 3.49 3.99
N SER A 169 26.56 4.11 2.83
CA SER A 169 27.30 5.38 2.60
C SER A 169 26.43 6.65 2.70
N VAL A 170 25.10 6.51 2.69
CA VAL A 170 24.16 7.65 2.57
C VAL A 170 24.26 8.66 3.70
N ALA A 171 24.57 8.24 4.91
CA ALA A 171 24.71 9.08 6.09
C ALA A 171 25.53 8.36 7.18
N ALA A 172 26.02 9.10 8.16
CA ALA A 172 26.67 8.51 9.33
C ALA A 172 25.67 7.60 10.08
N GLY A 173 26.06 6.36 10.34
CA GLY A 173 25.21 5.36 10.97
C GLY A 173 24.32 4.56 10.01
N ALA A 174 24.43 4.80 8.72
CA ALA A 174 23.74 3.98 7.73
C ALA A 174 24.21 2.52 7.79
N VAL A 175 23.27 1.60 7.59
CA VAL A 175 23.52 0.16 7.63
C VAL A 175 23.29 -0.42 6.24
N GLU A 176 24.31 -1.04 5.67
CA GLU A 176 24.20 -1.69 4.36
C GLU A 176 23.03 -2.68 4.32
N GLY A 177 22.22 -2.61 3.26
CA GLY A 177 21.05 -3.44 3.07
C GLY A 177 19.81 -2.99 3.83
N ALA A 178 19.84 -1.83 4.52
CA ALA A 178 18.65 -1.21 5.08
C ALA A 178 17.82 -0.54 3.98
N ASP A 179 17.19 -1.35 3.14
CA ASP A 179 16.40 -0.97 1.96
C ASP A 179 15.26 -1.97 1.72
N VAL A 180 14.57 -1.88 0.59
CA VAL A 180 13.44 -2.76 0.24
C VAL A 180 13.84 -4.07 -0.45
N GLY A 181 15.13 -4.35 -0.64
CA GLY A 181 15.61 -5.57 -1.31
C GLY A 181 15.22 -5.69 -2.78
N VAL A 182 14.95 -4.56 -3.47
CA VAL A 182 14.42 -4.57 -4.84
C VAL A 182 15.50 -4.77 -5.90
N LYS A 183 16.74 -4.42 -5.63
CA LYS A 183 17.86 -4.50 -6.56
C LYS A 183 17.96 -5.87 -7.26
N ASP A 184 17.85 -6.94 -6.49
CA ASP A 184 17.89 -8.30 -7.00
C ASP A 184 16.55 -8.75 -7.61
N ALA A 185 15.43 -8.23 -7.11
CA ALA A 185 14.09 -8.52 -7.61
C ALA A 185 13.90 -8.07 -9.07
N TRP A 186 14.53 -6.98 -9.48
CA TRP A 186 14.48 -6.50 -10.88
C TRP A 186 15.08 -7.47 -11.90
N ARG A 187 15.87 -8.44 -11.48
CA ARG A 187 16.31 -9.54 -12.38
C ARG A 187 15.15 -10.47 -12.78
N LEU A 188 14.06 -10.46 -12.04
CA LEU A 188 12.88 -11.30 -12.26
C LEU A 188 11.76 -10.56 -12.95
N THR A 189 11.50 -9.32 -12.57
CA THR A 189 10.46 -8.44 -13.13
C THR A 189 10.73 -6.99 -12.77
N GLY A 190 10.37 -6.05 -13.61
CA GLY A 190 10.37 -4.61 -13.33
C GLY A 190 8.97 -4.02 -13.11
N GLY A 191 7.93 -4.81 -13.34
CA GLY A 191 6.53 -4.39 -13.31
C GLY A 191 5.72 -5.03 -14.42
N ASP A 192 4.47 -4.59 -14.59
CA ASP A 192 3.59 -4.95 -15.71
C ASP A 192 2.51 -3.88 -15.90
N PRO A 193 2.23 -3.42 -17.13
CA PRO A 193 1.22 -2.39 -17.38
C PRO A 193 -0.22 -2.76 -17.00
N SER A 194 -0.53 -4.05 -16.81
CA SER A 194 -1.83 -4.48 -16.31
C SER A 194 -2.02 -4.25 -14.82
N VAL A 195 -0.95 -3.95 -14.09
CA VAL A 195 -1.02 -3.58 -12.67
C VAL A 195 -1.29 -2.08 -12.60
N ILE A 196 -2.51 -1.72 -12.20
CA ILE A 196 -2.93 -0.33 -12.04
C ILE A 196 -2.97 0.00 -10.55
N VAL A 197 -2.22 1.04 -10.17
CA VAL A 197 -2.17 1.55 -8.79
C VAL A 197 -2.90 2.88 -8.75
N ALA A 198 -4.03 2.93 -8.03
CA ALA A 198 -4.74 4.17 -7.76
C ALA A 198 -4.08 4.91 -6.59
N VAL A 199 -3.63 6.13 -6.83
CA VAL A 199 -2.96 7.00 -5.86
C VAL A 199 -3.98 7.97 -5.27
N PHE A 200 -4.40 7.72 -4.03
CA PHE A 200 -5.34 8.54 -3.28
C PHE A 200 -4.56 9.62 -2.51
N ASP A 201 -4.44 10.79 -3.12
CA ASP A 201 -3.55 11.85 -2.61
C ASP A 201 -3.96 13.25 -3.11
N CYS A 202 -3.04 14.21 -3.10
CA CYS A 202 -3.26 15.57 -3.60
C CYS A 202 -3.14 15.71 -5.14
N GLY A 203 -3.20 14.60 -5.87
CA GLY A 203 -3.00 14.53 -7.32
C GLY A 203 -1.58 14.15 -7.70
N VAL A 204 -1.37 13.88 -8.98
CA VAL A 204 -0.09 13.43 -9.55
C VAL A 204 0.26 14.30 -10.77
N GLU A 205 1.44 14.89 -10.79
CA GLU A 205 1.92 15.68 -11.94
C GLU A 205 2.38 14.74 -13.08
N PHE A 206 1.45 14.33 -13.92
CA PHE A 206 1.72 13.42 -15.04
C PHE A 206 2.53 14.01 -16.19
N ARG A 207 2.76 15.32 -16.21
CA ARG A 207 3.70 15.95 -17.15
C ARG A 207 5.14 15.82 -16.71
N HIS A 208 5.37 15.36 -15.46
CA HIS A 208 6.71 15.11 -14.94
C HIS A 208 7.47 14.15 -15.84
N GLU A 209 8.75 14.46 -16.15
CA GLU A 209 9.56 13.71 -17.09
C GLU A 209 9.72 12.22 -16.77
N ASP A 210 9.65 11.84 -15.48
CA ASP A 210 9.74 10.45 -15.02
C ASP A 210 8.41 9.76 -14.83
N LEU A 211 7.27 10.48 -14.88
CA LEU A 211 5.95 9.89 -14.63
C LEU A 211 5.08 9.75 -15.89
N LYS A 212 5.36 10.54 -16.93
CA LYS A 212 4.49 10.63 -18.12
C LYS A 212 4.23 9.30 -18.84
N GLU A 213 5.15 8.33 -18.73
CA GLU A 213 5.00 6.99 -19.35
C GLU A 213 4.30 6.00 -18.39
N ALA A 214 4.25 6.32 -17.10
CA ALA A 214 3.63 5.50 -16.08
C ALA A 214 2.14 5.82 -15.84
N VAL A 215 1.60 6.84 -16.49
CA VAL A 215 0.21 7.26 -16.29
C VAL A 215 -0.77 6.21 -16.78
N TRP A 216 -1.79 5.94 -15.96
CA TRP A 216 -3.00 5.25 -16.39
C TRP A 216 -3.79 6.16 -17.34
N ARG A 217 -4.43 5.58 -18.34
CA ARG A 217 -5.10 6.31 -19.41
C ARG A 217 -6.49 5.72 -19.64
N ASN A 218 -7.50 6.57 -19.53
CA ASN A 218 -8.83 6.25 -20.04
C ASN A 218 -8.87 6.60 -21.56
N GLU A 219 -8.64 5.60 -22.41
CA GLU A 219 -8.53 5.83 -23.84
C GLU A 219 -9.85 6.28 -24.48
N ALA A 220 -11.00 5.95 -23.89
CA ALA A 220 -12.30 6.45 -24.35
C ALA A 220 -12.37 7.97 -24.19
N GLU A 221 -12.05 8.47 -23.00
CA GLU A 221 -12.05 9.89 -22.68
C GLU A 221 -10.95 10.69 -23.41
N ILE A 222 -9.77 10.06 -23.62
CA ILE A 222 -8.67 10.72 -24.35
C ILE A 222 -9.00 10.91 -25.83
N SER A 223 -9.65 9.93 -26.46
CA SER A 223 -10.05 9.95 -27.87
C SER A 223 -11.46 10.50 -28.08
N GLY A 224 -12.19 10.74 -27.01
CA GLY A 224 -13.59 11.14 -26.99
C GLY A 224 -13.82 12.63 -27.25
N THR A 225 -15.00 13.07 -26.91
CA THR A 225 -15.47 14.45 -27.08
C THR A 225 -15.32 15.22 -25.76
N ALA A 226 -14.66 16.36 -25.78
CA ALA A 226 -14.55 17.19 -24.59
C ALA A 226 -15.92 17.51 -23.96
N ASP A 227 -15.98 17.51 -22.65
CA ASP A 227 -17.18 17.73 -21.84
C ASP A 227 -18.28 16.65 -22.04
N VAL A 228 -17.89 15.44 -22.43
CA VAL A 228 -18.76 14.27 -22.59
C VAL A 228 -18.17 13.08 -21.86
N ASP A 229 -18.98 12.33 -21.13
CA ASP A 229 -18.66 11.03 -20.57
C ASP A 229 -18.75 9.98 -21.69
N ASP A 230 -17.61 9.70 -22.35
CA ASP A 230 -17.57 8.85 -23.56
C ASP A 230 -17.60 7.35 -23.24
N ASP A 231 -17.26 6.93 -22.01
CA ASP A 231 -17.33 5.53 -21.58
C ASP A 231 -18.54 5.20 -20.70
N GLY A 232 -19.33 6.20 -20.31
CA GLY A 232 -20.55 6.04 -19.52
C GLY A 232 -20.31 5.63 -18.07
N ASN A 233 -19.13 5.95 -17.52
CA ASN A 233 -18.76 5.61 -16.15
C ASN A 233 -19.30 6.61 -15.10
N GLY A 234 -19.87 7.74 -15.54
CA GLY A 234 -20.40 8.81 -14.71
C GLY A 234 -19.40 9.94 -14.43
N PHE A 235 -18.22 9.91 -15.04
CA PHE A 235 -17.19 10.93 -14.91
C PHE A 235 -16.80 11.47 -16.27
N ILE A 236 -16.93 12.78 -16.46
CA ILE A 236 -16.63 13.46 -17.72
C ILE A 236 -15.11 13.72 -17.78
N ASP A 237 -14.49 13.43 -18.93
CA ASP A 237 -13.07 13.71 -19.20
C ASP A 237 -12.08 13.14 -18.16
N ASP A 238 -12.39 12.00 -17.54
CA ASP A 238 -11.53 11.36 -16.53
C ASP A 238 -10.32 10.64 -17.14
N LYS A 239 -9.55 11.37 -17.97
CA LYS A 239 -8.49 10.88 -18.86
C LYS A 239 -7.36 10.15 -18.16
N TYR A 240 -7.02 10.56 -16.91
CA TYR A 240 -5.87 10.01 -16.15
C TYR A 240 -6.23 9.72 -14.69
N GLY A 241 -7.48 9.83 -14.33
CA GLY A 241 -8.04 9.77 -13.01
C GLY A 241 -9.03 10.88 -12.76
N PHE A 242 -9.41 11.12 -11.50
CA PHE A 242 -10.45 12.10 -11.19
C PHE A 242 -10.14 12.91 -9.92
N ASN A 243 -10.58 14.21 -9.92
CA ASN A 243 -10.52 15.09 -8.76
C ASN A 243 -11.82 15.04 -7.97
N PHE A 244 -11.79 14.41 -6.80
CA PHE A 244 -12.95 14.25 -5.91
C PHE A 244 -13.17 15.45 -4.98
N VAL A 245 -12.22 16.39 -4.88
CA VAL A 245 -12.28 17.49 -3.90
C VAL A 245 -13.48 18.41 -4.14
N ASN A 246 -13.82 18.67 -5.38
CA ASN A 246 -14.88 19.62 -5.76
C ASN A 246 -16.08 18.96 -6.45
N CYS A 247 -16.23 17.64 -6.36
CA CYS A 247 -17.26 16.92 -7.09
C CYS A 247 -18.66 16.93 -6.43
N PHE A 248 -18.98 17.90 -5.58
CA PHE A 248 -20.27 17.99 -4.86
C PHE A 248 -21.11 19.22 -5.15
N ALA A 249 -20.81 19.98 -6.14
CA ALA A 249 -21.85 20.86 -6.64
C ALA A 249 -22.92 19.95 -7.26
N ILE A 250 -23.95 19.60 -6.50
CA ILE A 250 -25.23 19.12 -7.04
C ILE A 250 -25.77 20.30 -7.78
N ASP A 251 -25.38 20.46 -9.02
CA ASP A 251 -26.00 21.37 -9.95
C ASP A 251 -26.95 20.60 -10.88
N GLU A 252 -27.53 21.29 -11.78
CA GLU A 252 -28.53 20.77 -12.72
C GLU A 252 -28.01 19.59 -13.58
N ASN A 253 -26.70 19.35 -13.61
CA ASN A 253 -26.02 18.33 -14.43
C ASN A 253 -26.05 16.95 -13.76
N TYR A 254 -26.19 16.88 -12.44
CA TYR A 254 -26.38 15.62 -11.74
C TYR A 254 -27.65 14.86 -12.15
N VAL A 255 -28.67 15.57 -12.65
CA VAL A 255 -29.95 14.97 -13.05
C VAL A 255 -29.79 13.87 -14.12
N ASN A 256 -28.70 13.87 -14.86
CA ASN A 256 -28.41 12.88 -15.90
C ASN A 256 -27.47 11.76 -15.42
N GLY A 257 -27.03 11.76 -14.15
CA GLY A 257 -26.16 10.74 -13.58
C GLY A 257 -24.67 10.86 -13.97
N THR A 258 -24.28 11.98 -14.56
CA THR A 258 -22.89 12.34 -14.87
C THR A 258 -22.40 13.42 -13.90
N LEU A 259 -21.17 13.28 -13.45
CA LEU A 259 -20.48 14.34 -12.70
C LEU A 259 -19.63 15.12 -13.70
N GLU A 260 -19.97 16.40 -13.92
CA GLU A 260 -19.07 17.28 -14.65
C GLU A 260 -17.78 17.45 -13.84
N GLY A 261 -16.72 16.76 -14.30
CA GLY A 261 -15.38 16.98 -13.81
C GLY A 261 -14.85 18.30 -14.32
N LYS A 262 -14.66 19.28 -13.43
CA LYS A 262 -13.89 20.47 -13.78
C LYS A 262 -12.42 20.09 -13.78
N ASP A 263 -11.82 20.20 -14.97
CA ASP A 263 -10.40 20.06 -15.21
C ASP A 263 -9.77 18.78 -14.66
N GLN A 264 -9.93 17.74 -15.39
CA GLN A 264 -9.26 16.49 -15.22
C GLN A 264 -7.99 16.39 -16.08
N PRO A 265 -6.95 15.82 -15.65
CA PRO A 265 -6.70 15.06 -14.46
C PRO A 265 -6.39 15.95 -13.27
N ALA A 266 -6.48 15.40 -12.11
CA ALA A 266 -5.94 15.94 -10.91
C ALA A 266 -4.44 16.15 -11.07
N VAL A 267 -4.07 17.27 -11.61
CA VAL A 267 -2.69 17.67 -11.82
C VAL A 267 -2.31 18.60 -10.71
N ASP A 268 -1.38 18.15 -9.91
CA ASP A 268 -0.88 18.85 -8.76
C ASP A 268 -0.33 20.26 -9.09
N GLY A 269 0.13 20.48 -10.29
CA GLY A 269 0.66 21.78 -10.74
C GLY A 269 -0.36 22.94 -10.72
N GLN A 270 -1.64 22.69 -10.48
CA GLN A 270 -2.65 23.75 -10.40
C GLN A 270 -3.06 24.09 -8.95
N ALA A 271 -2.83 23.18 -8.02
CA ALA A 271 -3.13 23.37 -6.61
C ALA A 271 -2.01 24.11 -5.86
N ILE A 272 -1.18 24.87 -6.53
CA ILE A 272 -0.14 25.70 -5.92
C ILE A 272 -0.79 26.86 -5.18
N SER A 273 -1.47 26.55 -4.11
CA SER A 273 -1.69 27.51 -3.06
C SER A 273 -0.47 27.52 -2.14
N SER A 274 -0.26 28.60 -1.44
CA SER A 274 0.84 28.89 -0.51
C SER A 274 1.05 27.83 0.61
N ASN A 275 0.57 26.61 0.48
CA ASN A 275 0.55 25.62 1.54
C ASN A 275 1.56 24.49 1.33
N LYS A 276 2.18 24.13 2.44
CA LYS A 276 3.01 22.94 2.61
C LYS A 276 2.23 21.68 2.22
N GLY A 277 2.87 20.76 1.50
CA GLY A 277 2.27 19.48 1.09
C GLY A 277 1.91 19.37 -0.39
N VAL A 278 2.07 20.42 -1.16
CA VAL A 278 1.97 20.39 -2.63
C VAL A 278 3.05 19.46 -3.18
N GLY A 279 2.68 18.53 -4.07
CA GLY A 279 3.60 17.54 -4.64
C GLY A 279 3.70 16.23 -3.87
N HIS A 280 2.98 16.06 -2.77
CA HIS A 280 3.00 14.85 -1.97
C HIS A 280 2.56 13.61 -2.80
N GLY A 281 1.44 13.68 -3.52
CA GLY A 281 0.97 12.60 -4.38
C GLY A 281 1.92 12.30 -5.54
N THR A 282 2.57 13.34 -6.09
CA THR A 282 3.62 13.17 -7.11
C THR A 282 4.83 12.44 -6.54
N HIS A 283 5.24 12.76 -5.31
CA HIS A 283 6.34 12.08 -4.62
C HIS A 283 6.01 10.61 -4.35
N VAL A 284 4.82 10.33 -3.86
CA VAL A 284 4.28 8.97 -3.64
C VAL A 284 4.26 8.17 -4.94
N ALA A 285 3.76 8.76 -6.03
CA ALA A 285 3.71 8.15 -7.36
C ALA A 285 5.10 7.77 -7.88
N GLY A 286 6.09 8.65 -7.67
CA GLY A 286 7.48 8.43 -8.09
C GLY A 286 8.14 7.24 -7.40
N ILE A 287 7.86 6.99 -6.13
CA ILE A 287 8.38 5.82 -5.40
C ILE A 287 7.85 4.51 -6.02
N ILE A 288 6.58 4.50 -6.46
CA ILE A 288 5.95 3.32 -7.03
C ILE A 288 6.41 3.06 -8.45
N GLY A 289 6.32 4.08 -9.33
CA GLY A 289 6.31 3.87 -10.75
C GLY A 289 6.99 4.96 -11.61
N ALA A 290 7.93 5.76 -11.08
CA ALA A 290 8.81 6.54 -11.94
C ALA A 290 9.51 5.61 -12.94
N THR A 291 9.62 6.04 -14.20
CA THR A 291 10.08 5.16 -15.30
C THR A 291 11.55 4.81 -15.17
N ASN A 292 11.88 3.57 -14.89
CA ASN A 292 13.25 3.09 -14.76
C ASN A 292 13.99 3.07 -16.09
N GLY A 293 15.29 3.41 -16.06
CA GLY A 293 16.18 3.28 -17.20
C GLY A 293 15.82 4.21 -18.37
N ASN A 294 15.18 5.33 -18.09
CA ASN A 294 14.85 6.34 -19.11
C ASN A 294 15.94 7.41 -19.27
N GLY A 295 17.03 7.29 -18.48
CA GLY A 295 18.17 8.22 -18.46
C GLY A 295 17.83 9.56 -17.81
N LYS A 296 16.77 9.63 -17.01
CA LYS A 296 16.31 10.83 -16.30
C LYS A 296 16.15 10.53 -14.83
N GLY A 297 16.23 11.54 -14.02
CA GLY A 297 15.92 11.59 -12.60
C GLY A 297 16.25 10.36 -11.79
N ILE A 298 15.22 9.62 -11.44
CA ILE A 298 15.23 8.55 -10.44
C ILE A 298 14.72 7.21 -11.00
N SER A 299 15.05 6.13 -10.30
CA SER A 299 14.36 4.84 -10.45
C SER A 299 13.24 4.69 -9.41
N SER A 300 12.36 3.74 -9.64
CA SER A 300 11.26 3.37 -8.76
C SER A 300 11.15 1.85 -8.58
N ILE A 301 10.30 1.40 -7.67
CA ILE A 301 10.19 -0.04 -7.38
C ILE A 301 9.62 -0.81 -8.58
N ALA A 302 8.55 -0.31 -9.19
CA ALA A 302 7.81 -0.99 -10.26
C ALA A 302 7.74 -0.19 -11.56
N GLY A 303 8.72 0.68 -11.82
CA GLY A 303 8.81 1.55 -13.00
C GLY A 303 9.26 0.86 -14.28
N GLY A 304 9.39 -0.45 -14.29
CA GLY A 304 9.77 -1.26 -15.43
C GLY A 304 11.27 -1.55 -15.53
N THR A 305 11.67 -2.05 -16.69
CA THR A 305 13.07 -2.41 -17.03
C THR A 305 13.66 -1.49 -18.09
N GLY A 306 13.08 -0.32 -18.31
CA GLY A 306 13.44 0.59 -19.40
C GLY A 306 12.72 0.32 -20.73
N ASN A 307 11.76 -0.61 -20.73
CA ASN A 307 11.04 -1.04 -21.95
C ASN A 307 9.54 -0.62 -21.95
N GLY A 308 9.13 0.30 -21.05
CA GLY A 308 7.73 0.70 -20.88
C GLY A 308 6.86 -0.35 -20.20
N ASP A 309 7.47 -1.34 -19.58
CA ASP A 309 6.88 -2.48 -18.89
C ASP A 309 6.59 -2.21 -17.41
N GLY A 310 6.63 -0.96 -16.96
CA GLY A 310 6.24 -0.54 -15.62
C GLY A 310 4.73 -0.53 -15.41
N VAL A 311 4.35 -0.39 -14.15
CA VAL A 311 2.95 -0.27 -13.71
C VAL A 311 2.27 0.99 -14.24
N ARG A 312 0.95 1.08 -14.08
CA ARG A 312 0.17 2.28 -14.40
C ARG A 312 -0.34 2.94 -13.14
N LEU A 313 -0.24 4.26 -13.09
CA LEU A 313 -0.64 5.10 -11.96
C LEU A 313 -1.91 5.86 -12.33
N MET A 314 -2.98 5.66 -11.55
CA MET A 314 -4.26 6.36 -11.69
C MET A 314 -4.34 7.41 -10.58
N SER A 315 -4.62 8.67 -10.91
CA SER A 315 -4.77 9.71 -9.90
C SER A 315 -6.18 9.74 -9.34
N CYS A 316 -6.33 9.49 -8.05
CA CYS A 316 -7.56 9.73 -7.30
C CYS A 316 -7.30 10.91 -6.36
N GLN A 317 -7.48 12.15 -6.84
CA GLN A 317 -7.21 13.33 -6.04
C GLN A 317 -8.28 13.51 -4.98
N ILE A 318 -7.88 13.44 -3.71
CA ILE A 318 -8.74 13.61 -2.54
C ILE A 318 -8.32 14.80 -1.66
N PHE A 319 -7.24 15.50 -2.00
CA PHE A 319 -6.76 16.71 -1.34
C PHE A 319 -6.38 17.76 -2.37
N GLU A 320 -6.66 19.02 -2.08
CA GLU A 320 -6.29 20.18 -2.92
C GLU A 320 -5.96 21.38 -2.03
N GLY A 321 -4.69 21.63 -1.77
CA GLY A 321 -4.24 22.69 -0.87
C GLY A 321 -4.86 22.56 0.53
N ASN A 322 -5.73 23.50 0.92
CA ASN A 322 -6.52 23.44 2.15
C ASN A 322 -7.92 22.85 1.97
N SER A 323 -8.27 22.42 0.77
CA SER A 323 -9.55 21.79 0.48
C SER A 323 -9.40 20.30 0.65
N TYR A 324 -10.32 19.70 1.37
CA TYR A 324 -10.31 18.28 1.70
C TYR A 324 -11.58 17.62 1.16
N THR A 325 -11.47 16.36 0.79
CA THR A 325 -12.67 15.55 0.53
C THR A 325 -13.41 15.26 1.83
N THR A 326 -14.66 14.90 1.66
CA THR A 326 -15.46 14.32 2.73
C THR A 326 -15.46 12.81 2.67
N ASP A 327 -15.97 12.16 3.72
CA ASP A 327 -16.17 10.70 3.75
C ASP A 327 -16.94 10.16 2.52
N ALA A 328 -17.94 10.91 2.03
CA ALA A 328 -18.71 10.52 0.84
C ALA A 328 -17.88 10.57 -0.45
N GLN A 329 -17.02 11.58 -0.58
CA GLN A 329 -16.14 11.74 -1.74
C GLN A 329 -15.05 10.67 -1.77
N SER A 330 -14.42 10.38 -0.62
CA SER A 330 -13.48 9.27 -0.50
C SER A 330 -14.14 7.94 -0.85
N ALA A 331 -15.36 7.72 -0.40
CA ALA A 331 -16.12 6.52 -0.75
C ALA A 331 -16.31 6.39 -2.28
N MET A 332 -16.64 7.50 -2.97
CA MET A 332 -16.75 7.49 -4.44
C MET A 332 -15.39 7.22 -5.10
N ALA A 333 -14.29 7.75 -4.57
CA ALA A 333 -12.97 7.49 -5.12
C ALA A 333 -12.60 5.99 -5.08
N PHE A 334 -12.96 5.25 -4.01
CA PHE A 334 -12.75 3.79 -3.96
C PHE A 334 -13.61 3.04 -4.99
N ILE A 335 -14.87 3.47 -5.19
CA ILE A 335 -15.73 2.88 -6.22
C ILE A 335 -15.16 3.15 -7.60
N TYR A 336 -14.78 4.39 -7.88
CA TYR A 336 -14.15 4.80 -9.14
C TYR A 336 -12.89 3.95 -9.44
N ALA A 337 -11.99 3.83 -8.48
CA ALA A 337 -10.76 3.06 -8.65
C ALA A 337 -11.05 1.58 -8.97
N ALA A 338 -12.02 0.96 -8.26
CA ALA A 338 -12.45 -0.41 -8.54
C ALA A 338 -13.04 -0.55 -9.94
N ASP A 339 -13.92 0.36 -10.33
CA ASP A 339 -14.66 0.32 -11.58
C ASP A 339 -13.80 0.63 -12.81
N ASN A 340 -12.68 1.35 -12.62
CA ASN A 340 -11.72 1.72 -13.66
C ASN A 340 -10.43 0.89 -13.65
N GLY A 341 -10.44 -0.28 -13.00
CA GLY A 341 -9.42 -1.30 -13.19
C GLY A 341 -8.25 -1.25 -12.21
N ALA A 342 -8.25 -0.39 -11.20
CA ALA A 342 -7.19 -0.39 -10.20
C ALA A 342 -7.24 -1.65 -9.33
N CYS A 343 -6.10 -2.32 -9.18
CA CYS A 343 -5.95 -3.49 -8.32
C CYS A 343 -5.23 -3.19 -7.00
N ILE A 344 -4.60 -2.00 -6.89
CA ILE A 344 -3.95 -1.53 -5.67
C ILE A 344 -4.46 -0.11 -5.39
N ALA A 345 -4.95 0.13 -4.16
CA ALA A 345 -5.23 1.47 -3.65
C ALA A 345 -4.07 1.88 -2.75
N GLN A 346 -3.34 2.92 -3.16
CA GLN A 346 -2.25 3.55 -2.43
C GLN A 346 -2.79 4.75 -1.67
N CYS A 347 -2.77 4.69 -0.33
CA CYS A 347 -3.43 5.64 0.54
C CYS A 347 -2.45 6.21 1.57
N SER A 348 -1.74 7.29 1.22
CA SER A 348 -0.82 7.98 2.14
C SER A 348 -1.55 8.98 3.03
N TYR A 349 -2.71 8.59 3.57
CA TYR A 349 -3.53 9.39 4.46
C TYR A 349 -4.13 8.56 5.61
N GLY A 350 -4.72 9.23 6.58
CA GLY A 350 -5.45 8.58 7.64
C GLY A 350 -6.05 9.58 8.64
N ASN A 351 -7.16 9.19 9.26
CA ASN A 351 -7.83 9.98 10.25
C ASN A 351 -7.28 9.68 11.66
N TYR A 352 -6.89 10.74 12.34
CA TYR A 352 -6.56 10.67 13.76
C TYR A 352 -7.82 10.90 14.58
N ASN A 353 -8.56 9.84 14.88
CA ASN A 353 -9.48 9.90 16.00
C ASN A 353 -8.70 9.52 17.24
N PRO A 354 -8.52 10.43 18.21
CA PRO A 354 -8.03 10.04 19.52
C PRO A 354 -9.05 9.07 20.08
N ILE A 355 -8.70 7.80 20.10
CA ILE A 355 -9.50 6.80 20.80
C ILE A 355 -9.30 7.11 22.25
N SER A 356 -10.34 7.57 22.89
CA SER A 356 -10.32 7.97 24.30
C SER A 356 -10.15 6.77 25.25
N ASP A 357 -10.11 5.54 24.70
CA ASP A 357 -9.89 4.37 25.51
C ASP A 357 -9.14 3.27 24.69
N ASP A 358 -7.95 2.96 25.18
CA ASP A 358 -7.06 1.97 24.61
C ASP A 358 -7.67 0.56 24.59
N GLU A 359 -8.58 0.23 25.53
CA GLU A 359 -9.18 -1.09 25.63
C GLU A 359 -10.12 -1.38 24.45
N THR A 360 -10.90 -0.40 24.02
CA THR A 360 -11.81 -0.57 22.86
C THR A 360 -11.03 -0.79 21.56
N TYR A 361 -9.88 -0.15 21.43
CA TYR A 361 -9.00 -0.34 20.26
C TYR A 361 -8.33 -1.71 20.27
N LEU A 362 -7.75 -2.10 21.41
CA LEU A 362 -7.05 -3.38 21.59
C LEU A 362 -7.98 -4.58 21.39
N ASN A 363 -9.26 -4.44 21.73
CA ASN A 363 -10.29 -5.46 21.56
C ASN A 363 -10.94 -5.47 20.16
N GLY A 364 -10.31 -4.82 19.16
CA GLY A 364 -10.76 -4.85 17.77
C GLY A 364 -11.95 -3.92 17.48
N GLY A 365 -12.26 -2.99 18.39
CA GLY A 365 -13.22 -1.92 18.15
C GLY A 365 -14.65 -2.35 17.87
N LYS A 366 -15.04 -3.55 18.27
CA LYS A 366 -16.39 -4.04 18.05
C LYS A 366 -17.31 -3.60 19.17
N VAL A 367 -18.21 -2.68 18.86
CA VAL A 367 -19.47 -2.53 19.58
C VAL A 367 -20.57 -3.01 18.62
N GLY A 368 -20.93 -4.27 18.72
CA GLY A 368 -21.82 -4.95 17.78
C GLY A 368 -21.16 -5.16 16.42
N ASP A 369 -21.95 -5.25 15.35
CA ASP A 369 -21.46 -5.41 13.96
C ASP A 369 -21.05 -4.07 13.33
N VAL A 370 -20.97 -2.99 14.09
CA VAL A 370 -20.64 -1.65 13.61
C VAL A 370 -19.19 -1.36 13.94
N ASP A 371 -18.37 -1.18 12.90
CA ASP A 371 -17.04 -0.59 13.00
C ASP A 371 -17.19 0.86 13.46
N ILE A 372 -17.06 1.13 14.75
CA ILE A 372 -17.24 2.48 15.33
C ILE A 372 -16.08 3.40 14.97
N LYS A 373 -15.01 2.82 14.44
CA LYS A 373 -13.75 3.50 14.19
C LYS A 373 -13.60 3.72 12.69
N GLY A 374 -13.67 4.96 12.28
CA GLY A 374 -13.62 5.37 10.89
C GLY A 374 -15.00 5.75 10.33
N SER A 375 -15.06 5.94 9.03
CA SER A 375 -16.28 6.25 8.29
C SER A 375 -16.97 4.96 7.85
N PRO A 376 -18.18 4.62 8.34
CA PRO A 376 -18.91 3.45 7.87
C PRO A 376 -19.19 3.45 6.37
N LEU A 377 -19.41 4.64 5.77
CA LEU A 377 -19.62 4.76 4.33
C LEU A 377 -18.31 4.49 3.56
N GLU A 378 -17.21 5.11 3.97
CA GLU A 378 -15.89 4.87 3.36
C GLU A 378 -15.49 3.39 3.51
N ASN A 379 -15.73 2.79 4.69
CA ASN A 379 -15.48 1.37 4.90
C ASN A 379 -16.30 0.46 3.98
N ALA A 380 -17.56 0.81 3.71
CA ALA A 380 -18.39 0.06 2.77
C ALA A 380 -17.85 0.17 1.33
N ALA A 381 -17.40 1.34 0.91
CA ALA A 381 -16.78 1.56 -0.39
C ALA A 381 -15.40 0.89 -0.51
N LEU A 382 -14.60 0.92 0.55
CA LEU A 382 -13.34 0.19 0.62
C LEU A 382 -13.56 -1.33 0.49
N ARG A 383 -14.60 -1.88 1.14
CA ARG A 383 -14.99 -3.29 0.96
C ARG A 383 -15.49 -3.59 -0.45
N TYR A 384 -16.18 -2.65 -1.09
CA TYR A 384 -16.52 -2.76 -2.51
C TYR A 384 -15.27 -2.90 -3.38
N PHE A 385 -14.27 -2.02 -3.17
CA PHE A 385 -12.98 -2.11 -3.86
C PHE A 385 -12.29 -3.46 -3.63
N LEU A 386 -12.29 -3.96 -2.40
CA LEU A 386 -11.59 -5.19 -2.00
C LEU A 386 -12.34 -6.48 -2.35
N ASP A 387 -13.59 -6.41 -2.80
CA ASP A 387 -14.42 -7.61 -3.05
C ASP A 387 -13.86 -8.46 -4.19
N PRO A 388 -13.78 -9.80 -4.03
CA PRO A 388 -13.31 -10.70 -5.10
C PRO A 388 -14.09 -10.57 -6.41
N ALA A 389 -15.37 -10.20 -6.37
CA ALA A 389 -16.18 -9.97 -7.58
C ALA A 389 -15.80 -8.67 -8.33
N ASN A 390 -14.98 -7.82 -7.74
CA ASN A 390 -14.41 -6.60 -8.33
C ASN A 390 -12.90 -6.73 -8.56
N SER A 391 -12.39 -7.96 -8.69
CA SER A 391 -10.97 -8.20 -8.98
C SER A 391 -10.56 -7.59 -10.32
N ASN A 392 -9.48 -6.83 -10.32
CA ASN A 392 -8.98 -6.12 -11.49
C ASN A 392 -7.64 -6.65 -12.04
N HIS A 393 -7.13 -7.75 -11.47
CA HIS A 393 -5.89 -8.36 -11.95
C HIS A 393 -6.03 -9.89 -12.03
N GLU A 394 -5.55 -10.49 -13.13
CA GLU A 394 -5.70 -11.92 -13.39
C GLU A 394 -5.05 -12.83 -12.33
N SER A 395 -3.99 -12.34 -11.67
CA SER A 395 -3.26 -13.09 -10.64
C SER A 395 -3.78 -12.89 -9.22
N LEU A 396 -4.88 -12.13 -9.02
CA LEU A 396 -5.38 -11.78 -7.70
C LEU A 396 -6.91 -11.90 -7.63
N GLU A 397 -7.42 -12.49 -6.58
CA GLU A 397 -8.86 -12.44 -6.23
C GLU A 397 -9.07 -11.36 -5.16
N GLY A 398 -9.84 -10.33 -5.50
CA GLY A 398 -9.96 -9.09 -4.77
C GLY A 398 -8.84 -8.11 -5.12
N ASN A 399 -8.92 -6.90 -4.58
CA ASN A 399 -7.91 -5.87 -4.74
C ASN A 399 -7.22 -5.62 -3.39
N ILE A 400 -6.13 -4.86 -3.37
CA ILE A 400 -5.35 -4.60 -2.15
C ILE A 400 -5.35 -3.11 -1.85
N ALA A 401 -5.56 -2.73 -0.58
CA ALA A 401 -5.42 -1.36 -0.12
C ALA A 401 -4.28 -1.24 0.90
N VAL A 402 -3.43 -0.25 0.70
CA VAL A 402 -2.23 0.02 1.50
C VAL A 402 -2.33 1.43 2.06
N PHE A 403 -2.18 1.56 3.37
CA PHE A 403 -2.31 2.82 4.10
C PHE A 403 -1.05 3.17 4.88
N ALA A 404 -0.77 4.44 5.02
CA ALA A 404 0.22 4.93 5.96
C ALA A 404 -0.24 4.72 7.41
N ALA A 405 0.67 4.32 8.32
CA ALA A 405 0.32 4.10 9.72
C ALA A 405 0.11 5.39 10.51
N GLY A 406 0.71 6.50 10.04
CA GLY A 406 0.66 7.81 10.68
C GLY A 406 1.99 8.28 11.28
N ASN A 407 2.13 9.60 11.53
CA ASN A 407 3.38 10.27 11.84
C ASN A 407 3.43 10.94 13.23
N HIS A 408 2.62 10.47 14.19
CA HIS A 408 2.49 11.10 15.51
C HIS A 408 3.16 10.31 16.65
N SER A 409 3.94 9.29 16.32
CA SER A 409 4.50 8.37 17.34
C SER A 409 3.42 7.74 18.23
N ASN A 410 2.22 7.57 17.73
CA ASN A 410 1.12 6.96 18.45
C ASN A 410 1.28 5.43 18.55
N PRO A 411 0.88 4.80 19.66
CA PRO A 411 1.02 3.35 19.84
C PRO A 411 -0.07 2.53 19.12
N TYR A 412 -0.59 3.02 18.00
CA TYR A 412 -1.57 2.38 17.12
C TYR A 412 -1.54 3.01 15.73
N SER A 413 -2.00 2.28 14.71
CA SER A 413 -2.18 2.82 13.35
C SER A 413 -3.38 3.75 13.27
N CYS A 414 -3.34 4.74 12.39
CA CYS A 414 -4.51 5.56 12.05
C CYS A 414 -5.53 4.77 11.22
N TYR A 415 -6.78 5.26 11.14
CA TYR A 415 -7.81 4.72 10.27
C TYR A 415 -7.81 5.42 8.91
N PRO A 416 -8.15 4.69 7.81
CA PRO A 416 -8.58 3.29 7.69
C PRO A 416 -7.47 2.25 7.82
N GLY A 417 -6.19 2.64 7.91
CA GLY A 417 -5.03 1.73 7.95
C GLY A 417 -5.09 0.67 9.06
N ALA A 418 -5.74 0.98 10.19
CA ALA A 418 -5.92 0.05 11.30
C ALA A 418 -6.93 -1.08 11.03
N LEU A 419 -7.70 -1.02 9.95
CA LEU A 419 -8.68 -2.06 9.61
C LEU A 419 -7.99 -3.41 9.34
N PRO A 420 -8.60 -4.53 9.77
CA PRO A 420 -7.93 -5.84 9.70
C PRO A 420 -7.69 -6.35 8.27
N TYR A 421 -8.43 -5.86 7.30
CA TYR A 421 -8.43 -6.31 5.91
C TYR A 421 -7.62 -5.40 4.95
N VAL A 422 -6.89 -4.43 5.48
CA VAL A 422 -5.96 -3.58 4.73
C VAL A 422 -4.53 -3.70 5.29
N LEU A 423 -3.56 -3.17 4.55
CA LEU A 423 -2.16 -3.12 4.98
C LEU A 423 -1.83 -1.73 5.52
N SER A 424 -1.37 -1.65 6.76
CA SER A 424 -0.86 -0.42 7.36
C SER A 424 0.65 -0.48 7.46
N VAL A 425 1.33 0.58 6.99
CA VAL A 425 2.78 0.62 6.82
C VAL A 425 3.43 1.59 7.79
N THR A 426 4.33 1.08 8.61
CA THR A 426 5.21 1.85 9.50
C THR A 426 6.49 2.26 8.79
N ALA A 427 7.20 3.26 9.30
CA ALA A 427 8.39 3.81 8.67
C ALA A 427 9.68 3.44 9.40
N PHE A 428 10.73 3.08 8.65
CA PHE A 428 12.09 2.95 9.15
C PHE A 428 13.08 3.81 8.35
N GLY A 429 14.24 4.06 8.94
CA GLY A 429 15.33 4.84 8.36
C GLY A 429 16.46 3.97 7.78
N TYR A 430 17.45 4.62 7.18
CA TYR A 430 18.63 4.03 6.55
C TYR A 430 19.53 3.19 7.50
N ASP A 431 19.18 3.17 8.78
CA ASP A 431 19.87 2.46 9.87
C ASP A 431 19.08 1.25 10.41
N TRP A 432 18.04 0.82 9.72
CA TRP A 432 17.06 -0.18 10.15
C TRP A 432 16.23 0.23 11.37
N LEU A 433 16.48 1.39 11.97
CA LEU A 433 15.71 1.82 13.14
C LEU A 433 14.38 2.45 12.72
N PRO A 434 13.34 2.29 13.53
CA PRO A 434 12.08 3.00 13.30
C PRO A 434 12.31 4.51 13.15
N GLY A 435 11.61 5.14 12.20
CA GLY A 435 11.49 6.58 12.16
C GLY A 435 10.83 7.07 13.44
N GLY A 436 11.44 8.03 14.13
CA GLY A 436 10.97 8.46 15.45
C GLY A 436 9.54 8.99 15.46
N TYR A 437 9.04 9.40 14.30
CA TYR A 437 7.68 9.91 14.08
C TYR A 437 6.64 8.80 13.84
N THR A 438 7.06 7.59 13.43
CA THR A 438 6.12 6.56 12.97
C THR A 438 5.14 6.13 14.06
N ASN A 439 3.88 5.94 13.68
CA ASN A 439 2.96 5.19 14.53
C ASN A 439 3.38 3.71 14.54
N TYR A 440 3.01 2.97 15.58
CA TYR A 440 3.45 1.59 15.83
C TYR A 440 2.40 0.82 16.64
N GLY A 441 2.51 -0.50 16.70
CA GLY A 441 1.65 -1.34 17.54
C GLY A 441 0.38 -1.83 16.83
N PRO A 442 -0.76 -1.94 17.52
CA PRO A 442 -1.98 -2.50 16.95
C PRO A 442 -2.40 -1.82 15.64
N GLY A 443 -2.85 -2.64 14.68
CA GLY A 443 -3.23 -2.19 13.34
C GLY A 443 -2.07 -2.06 12.37
N CYS A 444 -0.83 -1.85 12.82
CA CYS A 444 0.36 -1.84 11.94
C CYS A 444 0.68 -3.24 11.43
N LYS A 445 0.95 -3.39 10.13
CA LYS A 445 1.13 -4.70 9.49
C LYS A 445 2.56 -4.97 9.03
N ILE A 446 3.24 -3.97 8.47
CA ILE A 446 4.56 -4.12 7.85
C ILE A 446 5.33 -2.80 7.94
N ALA A 447 6.65 -2.85 7.90
CA ALA A 447 7.52 -1.67 7.87
C ALA A 447 8.16 -1.48 6.49
N ALA A 448 8.41 -0.23 6.10
CA ALA A 448 9.13 0.11 4.87
C ALA A 448 9.97 1.39 5.04
N PRO A 449 10.88 1.73 4.11
CA PRO A 449 11.65 2.96 4.17
C PRO A 449 10.76 4.20 4.17
N GLY A 450 10.75 4.96 5.23
CA GLY A 450 10.06 6.25 5.33
C GLY A 450 11.02 7.42 5.40
N GLY A 451 12.30 7.13 5.60
CA GLY A 451 13.34 8.13 5.78
C GLY A 451 13.30 8.83 7.12
N GLU A 452 14.34 9.57 7.41
CA GLU A 452 14.43 10.39 8.60
C GLU A 452 15.44 11.50 8.45
N TRP A 453 15.05 12.72 8.85
CA TRP A 453 15.94 13.84 8.95
C TRP A 453 16.45 14.03 10.38
N GLN A 454 17.77 13.97 10.54
CA GLN A 454 18.40 14.08 11.87
C GLN A 454 18.71 15.53 12.28
N GLY A 455 18.14 16.54 11.61
CA GLY A 455 18.21 17.92 12.03
C GLY A 455 19.50 18.66 11.66
N VAL A 456 20.36 18.09 10.84
CA VAL A 456 21.54 18.77 10.31
C VAL A 456 21.15 19.55 9.07
N THR A 457 21.17 20.87 9.15
CA THR A 457 20.82 21.75 8.03
C THR A 457 21.64 21.42 6.78
N GLY A 458 20.97 21.18 5.65
CA GLY A 458 21.60 20.88 4.36
C GLY A 458 21.95 19.42 4.12
N THR A 459 21.61 18.49 5.04
CA THR A 459 21.80 17.06 4.85
C THR A 459 20.46 16.34 4.91
N TYR A 460 19.82 16.18 3.75
CA TYR A 460 18.50 15.53 3.63
C TYR A 460 18.59 14.10 3.08
N SER A 461 19.80 13.59 2.84
CA SER A 461 20.05 12.29 2.19
C SER A 461 19.49 11.09 2.95
N GLY A 462 19.22 11.21 4.24
CA GLY A 462 18.52 10.18 5.04
C GLY A 462 17.02 10.12 4.82
N MET A 463 16.44 11.11 4.14
CA MET A 463 15.05 11.12 3.71
C MET A 463 14.88 10.34 2.40
N ILE A 464 13.67 10.26 1.89
CA ILE A 464 13.36 9.57 0.63
C ILE A 464 13.37 10.58 -0.52
N LEU A 465 14.21 10.33 -1.51
CA LEU A 465 14.23 11.08 -2.76
C LEU A 465 13.18 10.51 -3.72
N SER A 466 12.33 11.39 -4.27
CA SER A 466 11.38 11.02 -5.32
C SER A 466 11.03 12.23 -6.21
N THR A 467 10.13 12.01 -7.17
CA THR A 467 9.62 13.06 -8.05
C THR A 467 8.94 14.16 -7.25
N GLY A 468 9.15 15.41 -7.67
CA GLY A 468 8.51 16.59 -7.11
C GLY A 468 7.60 17.26 -8.13
N VAL A 469 6.91 18.31 -7.72
CA VAL A 469 6.10 19.10 -8.64
C VAL A 469 7.00 19.92 -9.54
N GLN A 470 6.83 19.77 -10.85
CA GLN A 470 7.48 20.58 -11.84
C GLN A 470 6.96 22.01 -11.73
N ALA A 471 7.82 22.97 -11.41
CA ALA A 471 7.43 24.37 -11.35
C ALA A 471 6.82 24.78 -12.69
N SER A 472 5.58 25.30 -12.68
CA SER A 472 5.05 26.01 -13.85
C SER A 472 5.98 27.18 -14.19
N VAL A 473 6.16 27.42 -15.48
CA VAL A 473 7.16 28.34 -16.04
C VAL A 473 7.08 29.76 -15.48
N ASP A 474 5.98 30.16 -14.85
CA ASP A 474 5.68 31.53 -14.49
C ASP A 474 5.58 31.84 -12.98
N GLY A 475 5.79 30.88 -12.11
CA GLY A 475 5.70 31.14 -10.67
C GLY A 475 6.39 30.09 -9.83
N GLY A 476 7.56 30.38 -9.34
CA GLY A 476 8.27 29.47 -8.47
C GLY A 476 7.43 29.06 -7.26
N TYR A 477 7.67 27.87 -6.74
CA TYR A 477 7.12 27.41 -5.47
C TYR A 477 7.30 28.48 -4.40
N PRO A 478 6.24 29.02 -3.80
CA PRO A 478 6.41 29.98 -2.70
C PRO A 478 7.13 29.28 -1.56
N GLY A 479 8.35 29.75 -1.25
CA GLY A 479 9.21 29.21 -0.21
C GLY A 479 10.45 28.45 -0.71
N TYR A 480 10.58 28.16 -2.00
CA TYR A 480 11.70 27.43 -2.59
C TYR A 480 12.69 28.31 -3.39
N ASP A 481 12.50 29.63 -3.44
CA ASP A 481 13.44 30.52 -4.11
C ASP A 481 14.65 30.78 -3.20
N THR A 482 15.66 29.92 -3.29
CA THR A 482 16.95 30.12 -2.61
C THR A 482 18.01 30.70 -3.55
N GLY A 483 17.64 31.06 -4.78
CA GLY A 483 18.57 31.59 -5.77
C GLY A 483 19.64 30.58 -6.26
N LYS A 484 19.54 29.30 -5.87
CA LYS A 484 20.46 28.25 -6.28
C LYS A 484 19.79 27.38 -7.38
N THR A 485 20.62 26.81 -8.24
CA THR A 485 20.24 25.82 -9.27
C THR A 485 19.81 24.50 -8.61
N GLN A 486 18.66 24.49 -7.95
CA GLN A 486 18.10 23.28 -7.34
C GLN A 486 17.11 22.63 -8.31
N SER A 487 17.13 21.30 -8.40
CA SER A 487 16.09 20.60 -9.13
C SER A 487 14.78 20.75 -8.37
N LYS A 488 13.80 21.39 -8.99
CA LYS A 488 12.43 21.51 -8.45
C LYS A 488 11.58 20.27 -8.80
N ASN A 489 12.11 19.39 -9.65
CA ASN A 489 11.43 18.21 -10.15
C ASN A 489 11.64 16.99 -9.24
N TYR A 490 12.60 17.05 -8.32
CA TYR A 490 12.92 15.96 -7.40
C TYR A 490 13.16 16.54 -6.01
N VAL A 491 12.55 15.92 -5.02
CA VAL A 491 12.57 16.44 -3.64
C VAL A 491 12.75 15.31 -2.64
N TYR A 492 13.27 15.66 -1.47
CA TYR A 492 13.33 14.78 -0.33
C TYR A 492 12.12 14.97 0.58
N MET A 493 11.48 13.87 0.97
CA MET A 493 10.43 13.83 1.98
C MET A 493 10.66 12.69 2.97
N GLN A 494 10.04 12.76 4.15
CA GLN A 494 10.06 11.70 5.15
C GLN A 494 8.66 11.48 5.71
N GLY A 495 8.31 10.23 6.04
CA GLY A 495 7.00 9.93 6.63
C GLY A 495 6.56 8.49 6.37
N THR A 496 5.54 8.06 7.08
CA THR A 496 4.83 6.82 6.74
C THR A 496 4.15 6.92 5.38
N SER A 497 3.91 8.14 4.89
CA SER A 497 3.45 8.43 3.53
C SER A 497 4.46 8.03 2.46
N MET A 498 5.78 8.03 2.77
CA MET A 498 6.82 7.53 1.87
C MET A 498 7.04 6.04 2.05
N ALA A 499 6.83 5.52 3.26
CA ALA A 499 6.89 4.07 3.52
C ALA A 499 5.77 3.30 2.81
N CYS A 500 4.57 3.83 2.80
CA CYS A 500 3.38 3.22 2.20
C CYS A 500 3.58 2.87 0.71
N PRO A 501 4.02 3.80 -0.18
CA PRO A 501 4.21 3.50 -1.60
C PRO A 501 5.34 2.49 -1.87
N HIS A 502 6.31 2.31 -0.98
CA HIS A 502 7.27 1.22 -1.11
C HIS A 502 6.58 -0.14 -1.05
N VAL A 503 5.66 -0.32 -0.12
CA VAL A 503 4.88 -1.57 -0.03
C VAL A 503 3.97 -1.74 -1.24
N SER A 504 3.29 -0.68 -1.70
CA SER A 504 2.47 -0.72 -2.91
C SER A 504 3.29 -1.11 -4.15
N GLY A 505 4.50 -0.57 -4.30
CA GLY A 505 5.42 -0.91 -5.38
C GLY A 505 5.89 -2.38 -5.31
N VAL A 506 6.20 -2.89 -4.12
CA VAL A 506 6.58 -4.30 -3.93
C VAL A 506 5.41 -5.24 -4.23
N ILE A 507 4.19 -4.88 -3.82
CA ILE A 507 2.96 -5.61 -4.19
C ILE A 507 2.79 -5.63 -5.71
N ALA A 508 3.01 -4.49 -6.37
CA ALA A 508 2.89 -4.37 -7.82
C ALA A 508 3.91 -5.25 -8.56
N LEU A 509 5.18 -5.30 -8.09
CA LEU A 509 6.16 -6.27 -8.61
C LEU A 509 5.70 -7.71 -8.38
N GLY A 510 5.13 -8.01 -7.22
CA GLY A 510 4.62 -9.33 -6.89
C GLY A 510 3.50 -9.78 -7.83
N LEU A 511 2.55 -8.88 -8.16
CA LEU A 511 1.47 -9.16 -9.13
C LEU A 511 2.02 -9.38 -10.54
N ALA A 512 2.95 -8.54 -10.98
CA ALA A 512 3.63 -8.70 -12.26
C ALA A 512 4.36 -10.05 -12.35
N TYR A 513 5.03 -10.45 -11.27
CA TYR A 513 5.74 -11.73 -11.23
C TYR A 513 4.79 -12.93 -11.17
N ALA A 514 3.72 -12.86 -10.36
CA ALA A 514 2.68 -13.88 -10.31
C ALA A 514 2.04 -14.11 -11.70
N LYS A 515 1.75 -13.03 -12.43
CA LYS A 515 1.27 -13.09 -13.82
C LYS A 515 2.28 -13.79 -14.74
N LYS A 516 3.56 -13.40 -14.68
CA LYS A 516 4.64 -14.04 -15.43
C LYS A 516 4.73 -15.53 -15.17
N LEU A 517 4.45 -15.98 -13.94
CA LEU A 517 4.44 -17.38 -13.54
C LEU A 517 3.11 -18.10 -13.83
N GLY A 518 2.09 -17.40 -14.29
CA GLY A 518 0.73 -17.94 -14.44
C GLY A 518 0.08 -18.36 -13.12
N LYS A 519 0.43 -17.71 -12.01
CA LYS A 519 -0.11 -18.00 -10.67
C LYS A 519 -1.21 -17.03 -10.30
N LYS A 520 -2.18 -17.53 -9.54
CA LYS A 520 -3.29 -16.76 -9.01
C LYS A 520 -3.44 -17.04 -7.52
N PHE A 521 -3.73 -15.99 -6.76
CA PHE A 521 -3.86 -16.01 -5.32
C PHE A 521 -5.14 -15.29 -4.89
N THR A 522 -5.70 -15.69 -3.77
CA THR A 522 -6.62 -14.82 -3.03
C THR A 522 -5.84 -13.66 -2.43
N ARG A 523 -6.52 -12.55 -2.12
CA ARG A 523 -5.89 -11.42 -1.43
C ARG A 523 -5.21 -11.85 -0.13
N GLU A 524 -5.86 -12.71 0.64
CA GLU A 524 -5.38 -13.21 1.93
C GLU A 524 -4.10 -14.04 1.77
N GLU A 525 -4.04 -14.92 0.78
CA GLU A 525 -2.82 -15.69 0.47
C GLU A 525 -1.69 -14.76 0.05
N PHE A 526 -1.96 -13.87 -0.91
CA PHE A 526 -0.96 -12.95 -1.44
C PHE A 526 -0.38 -12.02 -0.38
N THR A 527 -1.24 -11.42 0.45
CA THR A 527 -0.80 -10.56 1.56
C THR A 527 -0.10 -11.35 2.66
N SER A 528 -0.48 -12.60 2.91
CA SER A 528 0.23 -13.47 3.85
C SER A 528 1.65 -13.78 3.38
N LEU A 529 1.86 -14.06 2.08
CA LEU A 529 3.20 -14.23 1.52
C LEU A 529 4.05 -12.97 1.73
N LEU A 530 3.48 -11.79 1.50
CA LEU A 530 4.18 -10.52 1.75
C LEU A 530 4.56 -10.36 3.22
N LEU A 531 3.61 -10.55 4.13
CA LEU A 531 3.81 -10.33 5.56
C LEU A 531 4.74 -11.35 6.23
N THR A 532 4.96 -12.51 5.61
CA THR A 532 5.89 -13.54 6.09
C THR A 532 7.28 -13.45 5.45
N SER A 533 7.43 -12.69 4.36
CA SER A 533 8.67 -12.55 3.57
C SER A 533 9.48 -11.31 3.96
N VAL A 534 9.53 -10.96 5.24
CA VAL A 534 10.10 -9.72 5.75
C VAL A 534 11.49 -9.90 6.34
N ASN A 535 12.20 -8.78 6.58
CA ASN A 535 13.40 -8.76 7.41
C ASN A 535 13.01 -8.49 8.87
N ASP A 536 13.65 -9.19 9.82
CA ASP A 536 13.45 -8.96 11.26
C ASP A 536 14.09 -7.61 11.66
N ILE A 537 13.30 -6.56 11.66
CA ILE A 537 13.75 -5.21 11.99
C ILE A 537 14.11 -5.06 13.48
N ASP A 538 13.49 -5.86 14.36
CA ASP A 538 13.66 -5.74 15.82
C ASP A 538 15.06 -6.10 16.30
N GLN A 539 15.82 -6.87 15.54
CA GLN A 539 17.19 -7.22 15.89
C GLN A 539 18.16 -6.04 15.89
N PHE A 540 17.83 -4.98 15.12
CA PHE A 540 18.61 -3.75 15.07
C PHE A 540 18.24 -2.78 16.18
N ASN A 541 17.05 -2.94 16.78
CA ASN A 541 16.55 -2.08 17.84
C ASN A 541 17.03 -2.57 19.21
N ASN A 542 18.16 -2.03 19.66
CA ASN A 542 18.74 -2.31 20.97
C ASN A 542 18.23 -1.37 22.07
N GLY A 543 17.18 -0.57 21.79
CA GLY A 543 16.71 0.49 22.66
C GLY A 543 17.58 1.75 22.59
N GLY A 544 17.55 2.55 23.66
CA GLY A 544 18.23 3.83 23.69
C GLY A 544 17.40 4.97 23.09
N THR A 545 18.02 6.14 22.95
CA THR A 545 17.33 7.35 22.51
C THR A 545 17.86 7.81 21.16
N LYS A 546 16.95 8.03 20.20
CA LYS A 546 17.24 8.61 18.90
C LYS A 546 16.68 10.03 18.82
N LYS A 547 17.45 10.95 18.22
CA LYS A 547 17.02 12.32 17.94
C LYS A 547 16.63 12.43 16.48
N PHE A 548 15.52 13.09 16.21
CA PHE A 548 15.05 13.35 14.85
C PHE A 548 14.22 14.63 14.80
N ASN A 549 13.98 15.12 13.58
CA ASN A 549 13.04 16.21 13.35
C ASN A 549 11.75 15.62 12.77
N PRO A 550 10.58 15.87 13.39
CA PRO A 550 9.30 15.36 12.88
C PRO A 550 8.99 15.89 11.46
N PRO A 551 8.28 15.13 10.63
CA PRO A 551 7.95 15.51 9.26
C PRO A 551 7.22 16.86 9.12
N PHE A 552 6.52 17.27 10.16
CA PHE A 552 5.67 18.48 10.19
C PHE A 552 6.26 19.63 11.03
N SER A 553 7.48 19.51 11.55
CA SER A 553 8.11 20.55 12.36
C SER A 553 9.62 20.52 12.23
N THR A 554 10.14 21.29 11.28
CA THR A 554 11.58 21.37 10.98
C THR A 554 12.37 22.13 12.04
N ASN A 555 11.72 22.83 12.96
CA ASN A 555 12.38 23.70 13.94
C ASN A 555 12.56 23.06 15.33
N GLN A 556 12.14 21.81 15.51
CA GLN A 556 12.22 21.12 16.80
C GLN A 556 12.81 19.73 16.66
N THR A 557 13.98 19.53 17.24
CA THR A 557 14.52 18.18 17.41
C THR A 557 13.85 17.51 18.61
N VAL A 558 13.28 16.34 18.38
CA VAL A 558 12.62 15.52 19.39
C VAL A 558 13.51 14.32 19.71
N SER A 559 13.50 13.88 20.96
CA SER A 559 14.18 12.66 21.39
C SER A 559 13.15 11.59 21.70
N VAL A 560 13.33 10.40 21.13
CA VAL A 560 12.41 9.27 21.27
C VAL A 560 13.16 8.04 21.78
N ASP A 561 12.56 7.36 22.76
CA ASP A 561 13.03 6.06 23.22
C ASP A 561 12.69 4.99 22.18
N MET A 562 13.73 4.37 21.59
CA MET A 562 13.57 3.37 20.55
C MET A 562 13.01 2.05 21.08
N GLY A 563 13.14 1.76 22.38
CA GLY A 563 12.59 0.56 23.01
C GLY A 563 11.07 0.44 22.87
N ARG A 564 10.37 1.57 22.75
CA ARG A 564 8.90 1.60 22.58
C ARG A 564 8.39 0.94 21.32
N PHE A 565 9.20 0.88 20.25
CA PHE A 565 8.84 0.32 18.95
C PHE A 565 9.07 -1.19 18.84
N LYS A 566 9.85 -1.78 19.78
CA LYS A 566 10.28 -3.17 19.68
C LYS A 566 9.08 -4.13 19.69
N GLY A 567 9.00 -5.02 18.69
CA GLY A 567 7.87 -5.94 18.47
C GLY A 567 6.59 -5.28 17.98
N LYS A 568 6.65 -4.00 17.52
CA LYS A 568 5.46 -3.20 17.20
C LYS A 568 5.49 -2.55 15.83
N MET A 569 6.45 -2.92 14.98
CA MET A 569 6.60 -2.38 13.63
C MET A 569 5.90 -3.24 12.55
N GLY A 570 4.85 -3.96 12.93
CA GLY A 570 4.23 -4.98 12.08
C GLY A 570 5.01 -6.30 12.11
N THR A 571 4.96 -7.09 11.03
CA THR A 571 5.67 -8.38 10.96
C THR A 571 7.16 -8.22 10.70
N GLY A 572 7.61 -7.07 10.21
CA GLY A 572 9.00 -6.75 9.90
C GLY A 572 9.13 -5.81 8.71
N ALA A 573 10.36 -5.60 8.22
CA ALA A 573 10.64 -4.73 7.08
C ALA A 573 10.42 -5.48 5.76
N VAL A 574 9.72 -4.86 4.82
CA VAL A 574 9.45 -5.39 3.48
C VAL A 574 10.74 -5.77 2.75
N ASP A 575 10.71 -6.86 2.00
CA ASP A 575 11.83 -7.33 1.15
C ASP A 575 11.26 -7.89 -0.16
N ALA A 576 11.51 -7.18 -1.25
CA ALA A 576 10.96 -7.51 -2.56
C ALA A 576 11.45 -8.87 -3.07
N TRP A 577 12.74 -9.20 -2.93
CA TRP A 577 13.27 -10.48 -3.38
C TRP A 577 12.62 -11.66 -2.65
N LYS A 578 12.57 -11.61 -1.32
CA LYS A 578 11.95 -12.67 -0.51
C LYS A 578 10.50 -12.87 -0.88
N PHE A 579 9.78 -11.78 -1.11
CA PHE A 579 8.37 -11.83 -1.51
C PHE A 579 8.20 -12.52 -2.88
N LEU A 580 9.03 -12.17 -3.87
CA LEU A 580 8.97 -12.83 -5.19
C LEU A 580 9.31 -14.32 -5.08
N MET A 581 10.26 -14.71 -4.23
CA MET A 581 10.55 -16.12 -3.97
C MET A 581 9.39 -16.84 -3.30
N ALA A 582 8.69 -16.22 -2.37
CA ALA A 582 7.50 -16.78 -1.76
C ALA A 582 6.36 -16.97 -2.79
N ILE A 583 6.14 -16.01 -3.69
CA ILE A 583 5.20 -16.13 -4.82
C ILE A 583 5.60 -17.29 -5.72
N GLU A 584 6.88 -17.43 -6.03
CA GLU A 584 7.39 -18.55 -6.84
C GLU A 584 7.26 -19.88 -6.13
N GLY A 585 7.30 -19.90 -4.81
CA GLY A 585 7.33 -21.12 -3.97
C GLY A 585 8.74 -21.68 -3.83
N THR A 586 9.76 -20.87 -4.11
CA THR A 586 11.16 -21.21 -3.92
C THR A 586 11.58 -20.99 -2.47
N PRO A 587 12.04 -22.04 -1.74
CA PRO A 587 12.48 -21.88 -0.36
C PRO A 587 13.68 -20.95 -0.28
N SER A 588 13.67 -20.07 0.72
CA SER A 588 14.75 -19.09 0.91
C SER A 588 15.51 -19.34 2.20
N ALA A 589 16.84 -19.30 2.15
CA ALA A 589 17.70 -19.36 3.31
C ALA A 589 18.44 -18.04 3.51
N ILE A 590 18.45 -17.52 4.74
CA ILE A 590 19.18 -16.31 5.10
C ILE A 590 20.55 -16.67 5.63
N VAL A 591 21.59 -16.07 5.09
CA VAL A 591 22.97 -16.21 5.54
C VAL A 591 23.55 -14.85 5.94
N LYS A 592 24.50 -14.85 6.89
CA LYS A 592 25.19 -13.62 7.26
C LYS A 592 26.34 -13.35 6.29
N SER A 593 26.38 -12.15 5.74
CA SER A 593 27.44 -11.70 4.85
C SER A 593 28.80 -11.73 5.56
N GLY A 594 29.84 -12.18 4.86
CA GLY A 594 31.23 -12.27 5.37
C GLY A 594 31.48 -13.45 6.30
N GLU A 595 30.49 -14.32 6.50
CA GLU A 595 30.67 -15.54 7.33
C GLU A 595 30.35 -16.82 6.55
N LYS A 596 31.03 -17.92 6.89
CA LYS A 596 30.66 -19.25 6.37
C LYS A 596 29.34 -19.68 6.97
N ALA A 597 28.41 -20.08 6.11
CA ALA A 597 27.12 -20.62 6.51
C ALA A 597 27.01 -22.09 6.15
N SER A 598 26.36 -22.86 7.01
CA SER A 598 26.05 -24.27 6.82
C SER A 598 24.55 -24.47 6.94
N ILE A 599 23.87 -24.69 5.80
CA ILE A 599 22.41 -24.74 5.70
C ILE A 599 21.98 -26.20 5.65
N ASP A 600 21.11 -26.62 6.54
CA ASP A 600 20.54 -27.97 6.56
C ASP A 600 19.52 -28.12 5.40
N LEU A 601 19.76 -29.04 4.49
CA LEU A 601 18.94 -29.31 3.32
C LEU A 601 17.88 -30.40 3.57
N SER A 602 17.86 -31.03 4.74
CA SER A 602 17.01 -32.21 5.01
C SER A 602 15.51 -32.00 4.83
N GLN A 603 15.05 -30.75 4.95
CA GLN A 603 13.64 -30.41 4.74
C GLN A 603 13.24 -30.34 3.26
N TYR A 604 14.20 -30.09 2.36
CA TYR A 604 13.95 -29.80 0.95
C TYR A 604 14.59 -30.76 -0.02
N CYS A 605 15.65 -31.46 0.42
CA CYS A 605 16.44 -32.37 -0.38
C CYS A 605 16.74 -33.67 0.39
N ASN A 606 16.96 -34.76 -0.33
CA ASN A 606 17.47 -35.99 0.29
C ASN A 606 18.87 -35.73 0.85
N PRO A 607 19.08 -35.81 2.17
CA PRO A 607 20.37 -35.49 2.77
C PRO A 607 21.52 -36.42 2.34
N SER A 608 21.19 -37.60 1.81
CA SER A 608 22.16 -38.60 1.31
C SER A 608 22.44 -38.47 -0.19
N GLY A 609 21.85 -37.48 -0.88
CA GLY A 609 22.05 -37.28 -2.31
C GLY A 609 23.39 -36.64 -2.65
N ASP A 610 24.02 -37.11 -3.73
CA ASP A 610 25.13 -36.39 -4.35
C ASP A 610 24.57 -35.28 -5.24
N TYR A 611 24.80 -34.03 -4.89
CA TYR A 611 24.30 -32.88 -5.60
C TYR A 611 25.38 -32.16 -6.40
N VAL A 612 25.06 -31.84 -7.64
CA VAL A 612 25.81 -30.88 -8.45
C VAL A 612 25.16 -29.52 -8.23
N ILE A 613 25.95 -28.53 -7.90
CA ILE A 613 25.48 -27.14 -7.65
C ILE A 613 25.77 -26.32 -8.89
N SER A 614 24.74 -25.59 -9.34
CA SER A 614 24.91 -24.54 -10.34
C SER A 614 24.35 -23.21 -9.82
N ILE A 615 25.04 -22.12 -10.16
CA ILE A 615 24.68 -20.75 -9.78
C ILE A 615 24.94 -19.89 -11.00
N ASP A 616 23.95 -19.09 -11.39
CA ASP A 616 24.13 -18.12 -12.47
C ASP A 616 25.10 -16.99 -12.06
N GLU A 617 25.74 -16.37 -13.05
CA GLU A 617 26.75 -15.33 -12.81
C GLU A 617 26.18 -14.10 -12.10
N ALA A 618 24.92 -13.75 -12.34
CA ALA A 618 24.28 -12.62 -11.68
C ALA A 618 24.05 -12.92 -10.18
N SER A 619 23.64 -14.15 -9.85
CA SER A 619 23.52 -14.62 -8.46
C SER A 619 24.88 -14.69 -7.76
N LYS A 620 25.92 -15.21 -8.43
CA LYS A 620 27.30 -15.19 -7.89
C LYS A 620 27.78 -13.77 -7.60
N ALA A 621 27.56 -12.86 -8.54
CA ALA A 621 27.99 -11.46 -8.41
C ALA A 621 27.24 -10.72 -7.29
N SER A 622 25.91 -10.93 -7.18
CA SER A 622 25.09 -10.33 -6.14
C SER A 622 25.46 -10.82 -4.73
N LEU A 623 25.66 -12.12 -4.58
CA LEU A 623 26.05 -12.73 -3.31
C LEU A 623 27.54 -12.57 -2.98
N GLY A 624 28.38 -12.18 -3.95
CA GLY A 624 29.83 -12.08 -3.80
C GLY A 624 30.48 -13.44 -3.55
N ILE A 625 29.99 -14.50 -4.21
CA ILE A 625 30.52 -15.85 -4.10
C ILE A 625 31.82 -15.95 -4.92
N THR A 626 32.92 -16.26 -4.26
CA THR A 626 34.27 -16.40 -4.86
C THR A 626 34.75 -17.83 -4.91
N SER A 627 34.21 -18.70 -4.07
CA SER A 627 34.46 -20.14 -4.07
C SER A 627 33.14 -20.89 -4.24
N ASP A 628 33.15 -21.95 -5.05
CA ASP A 628 31.94 -22.71 -5.31
C ASP A 628 31.42 -23.35 -4.00
N PRO A 629 30.12 -23.20 -3.71
CA PRO A 629 29.49 -23.88 -2.59
C PRO A 629 29.53 -25.40 -2.75
N VAL A 630 29.51 -26.12 -1.64
CA VAL A 630 29.52 -27.58 -1.65
C VAL A 630 28.40 -28.14 -0.78
N VAL A 631 27.88 -29.32 -1.16
CA VAL A 631 26.99 -30.09 -0.30
C VAL A 631 27.77 -31.20 0.37
N GLN A 632 27.79 -31.20 1.70
CA GLN A 632 28.46 -32.24 2.51
C GLN A 632 27.52 -32.69 3.64
N ASN A 633 27.33 -33.98 3.79
CA ASN A 633 26.50 -34.57 4.84
C ASN A 633 25.06 -33.96 4.91
N GLY A 634 24.43 -33.70 3.74
CA GLY A 634 23.10 -33.08 3.67
C GLY A 634 23.06 -31.61 4.02
N ARG A 635 24.20 -30.92 4.08
CA ARG A 635 24.30 -29.50 4.36
C ARG A 635 24.97 -28.76 3.21
N LEU A 636 24.41 -27.61 2.87
CA LEU A 636 25.01 -26.68 1.92
C LEU A 636 25.99 -25.76 2.67
N GLU A 637 27.25 -25.87 2.34
CA GLU A 637 28.32 -24.99 2.85
C GLU A 637 28.53 -23.85 1.84
N ILE A 638 28.33 -22.61 2.27
CA ILE A 638 28.42 -21.44 1.42
C ILE A 638 29.01 -20.24 2.18
N GLU A 639 29.70 -19.37 1.45
CA GLU A 639 30.18 -18.09 1.96
C GLU A 639 29.77 -16.98 0.98
N CYS A 640 29.01 -15.99 1.48
CA CYS A 640 28.58 -14.81 0.73
C CYS A 640 29.31 -13.60 1.27
N SER A 641 30.11 -12.92 0.44
CA SER A 641 30.89 -11.75 0.86
C SER A 641 30.14 -10.43 0.72
N LYS A 642 28.98 -10.45 0.08
CA LYS A 642 28.14 -9.24 -0.16
C LYS A 642 26.74 -9.43 0.37
N ILE A 643 26.09 -8.31 0.72
CA ILE A 643 24.64 -8.26 0.94
C ILE A 643 23.96 -8.27 -0.43
N GLY A 644 23.05 -9.23 -0.63
CA GLY A 644 22.36 -9.46 -1.90
C GLY A 644 21.52 -10.72 -1.83
N ALA A 645 21.03 -11.15 -2.97
CA ALA A 645 20.25 -12.37 -3.08
C ALA A 645 20.50 -13.08 -4.44
N GLY A 646 20.23 -14.37 -4.48
CA GLY A 646 20.41 -15.16 -5.69
C GLY A 646 19.83 -16.56 -5.55
N LYS A 647 19.75 -17.28 -6.67
CA LYS A 647 19.29 -18.67 -6.71
C LYS A 647 20.47 -19.64 -6.86
N ILE A 648 20.34 -20.76 -6.19
CA ILE A 648 21.21 -21.92 -6.33
C ILE A 648 20.37 -23.09 -6.82
N VAL A 649 20.84 -23.78 -7.84
CA VAL A 649 20.21 -25.00 -8.36
C VAL A 649 20.99 -26.21 -7.89
N LEU A 650 20.30 -27.11 -7.19
CA LEU A 650 20.81 -28.41 -6.76
C LEU A 650 20.26 -29.47 -7.70
N SER A 651 21.13 -30.17 -8.42
CA SER A 651 20.79 -31.27 -9.31
C SER A 651 21.36 -32.58 -8.80
N ALA A 652 20.55 -33.61 -8.65
CA ALA A 652 20.97 -34.94 -8.27
C ALA A 652 20.69 -35.96 -9.36
N ALA A 653 21.64 -36.83 -9.68
CA ALA A 653 21.41 -37.97 -10.54
C ALA A 653 20.50 -38.98 -9.85
N VAL A 654 19.42 -39.41 -10.52
CA VAL A 654 18.57 -40.47 -10.02
C VAL A 654 19.22 -41.82 -10.39
N GLY A 655 19.88 -42.43 -9.39
CA GLY A 655 20.25 -43.85 -9.31
C GLY A 655 21.17 -44.37 -10.42
N LYS A 656 22.38 -44.75 -10.04
CA LYS A 656 23.31 -45.53 -10.87
C LYS A 656 22.82 -46.93 -11.25
N ASP A 657 21.69 -47.39 -10.74
CA ASP A 657 21.22 -48.76 -10.95
C ASP A 657 20.30 -48.95 -12.17
N ASN A 658 19.87 -47.85 -12.85
CA ASN A 658 19.00 -47.91 -14.02
C ASN A 658 19.71 -47.64 -15.38
N GLU A 659 21.05 -47.64 -15.42
CA GLU A 659 21.78 -47.39 -16.68
C GLU A 659 21.72 -48.57 -17.68
N LYS A 660 20.98 -49.66 -17.42
CA LYS A 660 21.08 -50.84 -18.27
C LYS A 660 19.89 -51.18 -19.19
N GLU A 661 18.75 -50.47 -19.11
CA GLU A 661 17.63 -50.95 -19.91
C GLU A 661 16.96 -49.97 -20.91
N ASN A 662 17.13 -48.66 -20.88
CA ASN A 662 16.35 -47.82 -21.83
C ASN A 662 16.97 -46.53 -22.36
N GLY A 663 18.25 -46.33 -22.35
CA GLY A 663 18.87 -45.27 -23.19
C GLY A 663 18.31 -43.84 -23.01
N ILE A 664 17.52 -43.57 -22.01
CA ILE A 664 17.04 -42.23 -21.61
C ILE A 664 17.81 -41.90 -20.33
N GLY A 665 18.97 -41.32 -20.51
CA GLY A 665 19.71 -40.71 -19.42
C GLY A 665 18.82 -39.62 -18.79
N GLU A 666 18.78 -39.64 -17.45
CA GLU A 666 18.60 -38.49 -16.60
C GLU A 666 17.17 -37.91 -16.48
N MET A 667 16.49 -38.38 -15.46
CA MET A 667 15.65 -37.48 -14.70
C MET A 667 16.47 -36.97 -13.52
N ALA A 668 17.17 -35.86 -13.69
CA ALA A 668 17.82 -35.18 -12.60
C ALA A 668 16.75 -34.60 -11.66
N TYR A 669 16.78 -34.95 -10.39
CA TYR A 669 16.02 -34.22 -9.38
C TYR A 669 16.63 -32.84 -9.26
N VAL A 670 15.84 -31.80 -9.61
CA VAL A 670 16.30 -30.41 -9.58
C VAL A 670 15.56 -29.66 -8.50
N ARG A 671 16.28 -28.96 -7.65
CA ARG A 671 15.70 -28.07 -6.63
C ARG A 671 16.35 -26.71 -6.72
N GLU A 672 15.53 -25.67 -6.82
CA GLU A 672 15.97 -24.29 -6.65
C GLU A 672 15.85 -23.89 -5.19
N ILE A 673 16.86 -23.18 -4.70
CA ILE A 673 16.92 -22.59 -3.36
C ILE A 673 17.36 -21.15 -3.53
N SER A 674 16.66 -20.22 -2.89
CA SER A 674 17.07 -18.83 -2.81
C SER A 674 18.02 -18.64 -1.62
N ILE A 675 19.14 -17.99 -1.86
CA ILE A 675 20.05 -17.52 -0.81
C ILE A 675 19.88 -16.01 -0.67
N VAL A 676 19.67 -15.58 0.55
CA VAL A 676 19.50 -14.16 0.91
C VAL A 676 20.59 -13.80 1.90
N SER A 677 21.62 -13.08 1.45
CA SER A 677 22.73 -12.61 2.27
C SER A 677 22.41 -11.27 2.90
N ARG A 678 22.51 -11.17 4.22
CA ARG A 678 22.18 -9.97 4.99
C ARG A 678 23.29 -9.67 6.02
N SER A 679 23.27 -8.47 6.60
CA SER A 679 24.22 -8.06 7.66
C SER A 679 24.01 -8.80 8.99
N TYR A 680 23.00 -9.66 9.08
CA TYR A 680 22.62 -10.38 10.29
C TYR A 680 22.51 -11.89 10.07
N ALA A 681 22.65 -12.63 11.16
CA ALA A 681 22.40 -14.07 11.16
C ALA A 681 20.90 -14.34 11.30
N ALA A 682 20.39 -15.29 10.52
CA ALA A 682 19.02 -15.74 10.68
C ALA A 682 18.81 -16.49 12.00
N LYS A 683 17.61 -16.39 12.54
CA LYS A 683 17.06 -17.31 13.52
C LYS A 683 16.60 -18.60 12.81
N ASN A 684 16.38 -19.68 13.53
CA ASN A 684 15.82 -20.95 13.00
C ASN A 684 16.66 -21.64 11.90
N GLY A 685 17.97 -21.64 12.00
CA GLY A 685 18.84 -22.36 11.06
C GLY A 685 18.88 -21.78 9.65
N GLY A 686 18.38 -20.57 9.45
CA GLY A 686 18.46 -19.82 8.21
C GLY A 686 17.24 -19.88 7.32
N TRP A 687 16.35 -20.84 7.47
CA TRP A 687 15.16 -20.94 6.62
C TRP A 687 14.08 -19.91 6.99
N LEU A 688 13.42 -19.38 5.95
CA LEU A 688 12.25 -18.50 6.06
C LEU A 688 10.97 -19.31 6.20
#